data_f2858f7b8ac7a74837ddf7a2217644a3
#
_entry.id   f2858f7b8ac7a74837ddf7a2217644a3
#
_cell.length_a   1.000
_cell.length_b   1.000
_cell.length_c   1.000
_cell.angle_alpha   90.00
_cell.angle_beta   90.00
_cell.angle_gamma   90.00
#
_symmetry.space_group_name_H-M   'P 1'
#
loop_
_entity.id
_entity.type
_entity.pdbx_description
1 polymer ?
#
loop_
_entity_poly.entity_id
_entity_poly.type
_entity_poly.pdbx_seq_one_letter_code
_entity_poly.pdbx_strand_id
1 'polypeptide(L)'
;MNTNKVILKPLFQKKSDPLTLILKDIFKDNRNAMSYLGALSIGLGFSQTDSVFAEEEVEEVIVTASKREANLQDLPMAVQAITSEELEAKNISDFNDIANLVPSITVDDSGSGNSYFYIRGVSDGGFGNRAGAQASTALYIDEQPLSTIGGNPDLHVYDIERVEILTGPQGTLYGSSSQAGTVRIITKKPNPDATELGFDVEYGDVHDGTPDRSLEAFVNLPLGDSAALRLSAYDLHSGGWLDNVATTQTFTYLGTHSNSDYIELKDDYNSSDKEGVRLRFSNEFDNGLNLDISFLQQEYFSNGSWESDVAEGARKVSRYTPETFADDFEQMSLTLSGPLSGNIDFTFTSSMFDRDIAYTYDYTQYVYYYGYDYYAAYYYDYDYYASTDPRVFYTQFDKYERSSNEFRIQSVTDSGYQWILGAFYETNDHEYQTFYDFTGQLATSLTVVDNRWWAQDNIRDDEQKALFGEVTVPVSDKTDLTVGFRDYETKNEFFAQDGYFGYYEDAPTGWVGRTNLYKFDDKGVAPKFNIAHRPNDNLLVYATYSEGFRPSGINRTTGRTAELVPDTYTSDLLRNYEFGWKSSLADGKVTFNGLMYSMKWEDYQSTRYVYDLLTVAYVDNVGMATVNGAELTSYFVVSDSLAMSLMANINDPTMDDDIIDAGGTILGNKGNTLAYVPEQRFIFTLDKDFTLNGKPAYFSLDSSYTGKRWADETNTTPMPSYSMMNVRTGMEFGSGVSGEIFINNANDTRPVLGLYDDFGDQRLTSSQPRVIGIRIRYKY
;
A
#
# COMPACT_ATOMS: atom_id res chain seq x y z
N MET A 1 26.08 -45.01 3.58
CA MET A 1 26.93 -44.23 4.50
C MET A 1 27.48 -43.05 3.72
N ASN A 2 26.73 -42.05 3.63
CA ASN A 2 27.09 -40.64 3.37
C ASN A 2 25.74 -39.90 3.46
N THR A 3 25.49 -39.41 4.64
CA THR A 3 24.33 -38.55 4.93
C THR A 3 24.56 -37.20 4.26
N ASN A 4 23.99 -37.00 3.09
CA ASN A 4 23.79 -35.68 2.55
C ASN A 4 22.74 -34.99 3.47
N LYS A 5 23.24 -34.19 4.41
CA LYS A 5 22.44 -33.15 5.03
C LYS A 5 22.01 -32.21 3.91
N VAL A 6 20.78 -32.33 3.48
CA VAL A 6 20.09 -31.25 2.80
C VAL A 6 19.88 -30.19 3.88
N ILE A 7 20.86 -29.35 4.07
CA ILE A 7 20.69 -28.06 4.74
C ILE A 7 19.82 -27.28 3.78
N LEU A 8 18.53 -27.07 4.12
CA LEU A 8 17.72 -26.00 3.58
C LEU A 8 18.53 -24.73 3.87
N LYS A 9 19.30 -24.27 2.89
CA LYS A 9 19.81 -22.90 2.90
C LYS A 9 18.55 -22.03 2.96
N PRO A 10 18.50 -21.01 3.82
CA PRO A 10 17.47 -20.00 3.66
C PRO A 10 17.46 -19.56 2.21
N LEU A 11 16.30 -19.55 1.56
CA LEU A 11 16.09 -19.20 0.15
C LEU A 11 16.64 -17.81 -0.20
N PHE A 12 16.98 -17.02 0.78
CA PHE A 12 17.45 -15.65 0.69
C PHE A 12 18.95 -15.50 0.99
N GLN A 13 19.82 -16.32 0.39
CA GLN A 13 21.19 -15.88 0.21
C GLN A 13 21.26 -15.03 -1.06
N LYS A 14 20.83 -13.77 -0.95
CA LYS A 14 21.11 -12.74 -1.95
C LYS A 14 22.60 -12.79 -2.31
N LYS A 15 22.92 -13.01 -3.57
CA LYS A 15 24.14 -12.46 -4.15
C LYS A 15 23.86 -10.97 -4.29
N SER A 16 24.21 -10.22 -3.26
CA SER A 16 24.12 -8.76 -3.34
C SER A 16 24.93 -8.28 -4.54
N ASP A 17 24.26 -7.48 -5.39
CA ASP A 17 24.88 -6.74 -6.46
C ASP A 17 26.05 -5.91 -5.89
N PRO A 18 27.15 -5.72 -6.65
CA PRO A 18 28.26 -4.88 -6.23
C PRO A 18 27.86 -3.48 -5.77
N LEU A 19 26.81 -2.90 -6.33
CA LEU A 19 26.27 -1.59 -5.93
C LEU A 19 25.61 -1.65 -4.55
N THR A 20 24.80 -2.65 -4.30
CA THR A 20 24.17 -2.93 -2.99
C THR A 20 25.23 -3.18 -1.91
N LEU A 21 26.34 -3.85 -2.25
CA LEU A 21 27.47 -4.06 -1.33
C LEU A 21 28.19 -2.74 -1.00
N ILE A 22 28.39 -1.88 -1.98
CA ILE A 22 29.03 -0.57 -1.80
C ILE A 22 28.12 0.33 -0.95
N LEU A 23 26.82 0.37 -1.22
CA LEU A 23 25.86 1.16 -0.46
C LEU A 23 25.68 0.60 0.96
N LYS A 24 25.58 -0.71 1.14
CA LYS A 24 25.58 -1.33 2.49
C LYS A 24 26.86 -1.07 3.28
N ASP A 25 28.03 -1.05 2.64
CA ASP A 25 29.28 -0.70 3.34
C ASP A 25 29.36 0.80 3.71
N ILE A 26 28.73 1.68 2.91
CA ILE A 26 28.61 3.12 3.21
C ILE A 26 27.67 3.36 4.41
N PHE A 27 26.56 2.62 4.50
CA PHE A 27 25.53 2.82 5.52
C PHE A 27 25.54 1.80 6.67
N LYS A 28 26.42 0.82 6.66
CA LYS A 28 26.49 -0.28 7.64
C LYS A 28 26.88 0.15 9.05
N ASP A 29 27.40 1.35 9.20
CA ASP A 29 27.76 1.93 10.49
C ASP A 29 27.21 3.36 10.57
N ASN A 30 25.94 3.49 11.01
CA ASN A 30 25.19 4.76 11.10
C ASN A 30 25.96 5.90 11.78
N ARG A 31 26.90 5.56 12.66
CA ARG A 31 27.78 6.57 13.31
C ARG A 31 28.78 7.20 12.33
N ASN A 32 29.20 6.48 11.32
CA ASN A 32 30.18 6.97 10.34
C ASN A 32 29.49 7.75 9.20
N ALA A 33 28.29 7.36 8.76
CA ALA A 33 27.51 8.09 7.77
C ALA A 33 27.12 9.49 8.26
N MET A 34 26.70 9.61 9.50
CA MET A 34 26.46 10.92 10.14
C MET A 34 27.72 11.82 10.20
N SER A 35 28.89 11.22 10.39
CA SER A 35 30.15 11.98 10.42
C SER A 35 30.52 12.53 9.05
N TYR A 36 30.22 11.83 7.97
CA TYR A 36 30.49 12.28 6.60
C TYR A 36 29.49 13.36 6.13
N LEU A 37 28.20 13.21 6.46
CA LEU A 37 27.18 14.22 6.16
C LEU A 37 27.40 15.50 6.99
N GLY A 38 27.74 15.38 8.25
CA GLY A 38 28.11 16.51 9.11
C GLY A 38 29.41 17.21 8.68
N ALA A 39 30.38 16.49 8.11
CA ALA A 39 31.63 17.07 7.61
C ALA A 39 31.45 17.82 6.27
N LEU A 40 30.52 17.41 5.44
CA LEU A 40 30.15 18.12 4.20
C LEU A 40 29.44 19.46 4.48
N SER A 41 28.62 19.53 5.54
CA SER A 41 27.89 20.75 5.92
C SER A 41 28.79 21.86 6.52
N ILE A 42 29.94 21.53 7.07
CA ILE A 42 30.88 22.51 7.70
C ILE A 42 31.80 23.19 6.65
N GLY A 43 31.90 22.64 5.45
CA GLY A 43 32.81 23.13 4.42
C GLY A 43 32.22 24.13 3.41
N LEU A 44 30.92 24.30 3.38
CA LEU A 44 30.24 25.17 2.42
C LEU A 44 29.81 26.48 3.08
N GLY A 45 30.44 27.58 2.72
CA GLY A 45 30.19 28.90 3.27
C GLY A 45 28.76 29.38 3.06
N PHE A 46 28.11 29.78 4.14
CA PHE A 46 26.74 30.27 4.19
C PHE A 46 26.54 31.53 3.34
N SER A 47 25.70 31.48 2.33
CA SER A 47 25.10 32.64 1.70
C SER A 47 23.64 32.76 2.16
N GLN A 48 23.28 33.95 2.63
CA GLN A 48 21.91 34.27 3.02
C GLN A 48 21.00 34.27 1.78
N THR A 49 19.96 33.44 1.82
CA THR A 49 18.80 33.63 0.95
C THR A 49 17.71 34.32 1.74
N ASP A 50 17.29 35.50 1.27
CA ASP A 50 16.11 36.18 1.81
C ASP A 50 14.86 35.39 1.44
N SER A 51 14.14 34.89 2.43
CA SER A 51 12.81 34.31 2.25
C SER A 51 11.83 35.40 1.83
N VAL A 52 11.45 35.39 0.59
CA VAL A 52 10.40 36.27 0.03
C VAL A 52 9.08 35.54 0.29
N PHE A 53 8.25 36.07 1.20
CA PHE A 53 6.85 35.69 1.27
C PHE A 53 6.17 36.20 -0.02
N ALA A 54 5.81 35.29 -0.91
CA ALA A 54 5.01 35.60 -2.09
C ALA A 54 3.55 35.86 -1.65
N GLU A 55 2.85 36.77 -2.36
CA GLU A 55 1.39 36.83 -2.32
C GLU A 55 0.86 35.44 -2.74
N GLU A 56 0.26 34.68 -1.83
CA GLU A 56 -0.32 33.38 -2.15
C GLU A 56 -1.60 33.56 -2.97
N GLU A 57 -1.47 33.51 -4.27
CA GLU A 57 -2.49 32.91 -5.14
C GLU A 57 -2.46 31.40 -4.88
N VAL A 58 -3.61 30.73 -4.94
CA VAL A 58 -3.63 29.25 -4.87
C VAL A 58 -2.64 28.73 -5.90
N GLU A 59 -1.58 28.08 -5.44
CA GLU A 59 -0.49 27.62 -6.29
C GLU A 59 -1.04 26.71 -7.39
N GLU A 60 -0.61 26.93 -8.63
CA GLU A 60 -0.99 26.06 -9.74
C GLU A 60 -0.34 24.69 -9.55
N VAL A 61 -1.14 23.72 -9.15
CA VAL A 61 -0.67 22.35 -8.96
C VAL A 61 -0.63 21.64 -10.32
N ILE A 62 0.59 21.39 -10.82
CA ILE A 62 0.80 20.60 -12.03
C ILE A 62 0.83 19.12 -11.68
N VAL A 63 0.05 18.32 -12.40
CA VAL A 63 -0.04 16.88 -12.25
C VAL A 63 0.20 16.14 -13.56
N THR A 64 0.54 14.87 -13.48
CA THR A 64 0.77 13.99 -14.64
C THR A 64 -0.23 12.84 -14.72
N ALA A 65 -1.37 12.98 -14.08
CA ALA A 65 -2.44 12.00 -13.96
C ALA A 65 -2.96 11.43 -15.30
N SER A 66 -2.96 12.25 -16.36
CA SER A 66 -3.32 11.84 -17.72
C SER A 66 -2.13 11.39 -18.58
N LYS A 67 -1.00 11.04 -17.96
CA LYS A 67 0.30 10.79 -18.61
C LYS A 67 0.82 12.00 -19.41
N ARG A 68 0.33 13.21 -19.08
CA ARG A 68 0.73 14.53 -19.57
C ARG A 68 0.73 15.50 -18.42
N GLU A 69 1.62 16.48 -18.46
CA GLU A 69 1.58 17.61 -17.54
C GLU A 69 0.36 18.48 -17.82
N ALA A 70 -0.40 18.76 -16.79
CA ALA A 70 -1.57 19.63 -16.86
C ALA A 70 -1.86 20.24 -15.47
N ASN A 71 -2.46 21.46 -15.47
CA ASN A 71 -2.97 22.07 -14.26
C ASN A 71 -4.12 21.21 -13.69
N LEU A 72 -4.07 20.92 -12.40
CA LEU A 72 -5.08 20.12 -11.71
C LEU A 72 -6.50 20.64 -11.91
N GLN A 73 -6.69 21.98 -11.96
CA GLN A 73 -8.01 22.59 -12.15
C GLN A 73 -8.53 22.42 -13.59
N ASP A 74 -7.65 22.23 -14.57
CA ASP A 74 -8.02 22.08 -15.97
C ASP A 74 -8.35 20.64 -16.38
N LEU A 75 -8.00 19.66 -15.55
CA LEU A 75 -8.25 18.25 -15.84
C LEU A 75 -9.72 17.88 -15.60
N PRO A 76 -10.44 17.36 -16.61
CA PRO A 76 -11.83 16.94 -16.49
C PRO A 76 -11.94 15.52 -15.92
N MET A 77 -11.36 15.32 -14.75
CA MET A 77 -11.36 14.05 -14.03
C MET A 77 -11.18 14.27 -12.53
N ALA A 78 -11.58 13.27 -11.76
CA ALA A 78 -11.36 13.23 -10.32
C ALA A 78 -9.89 12.94 -10.01
N VAL A 79 -9.18 13.93 -9.55
CA VAL A 79 -7.78 13.83 -9.13
C VAL A 79 -7.53 14.79 -7.96
N GLN A 80 -6.81 14.30 -6.96
CA GLN A 80 -6.26 15.06 -5.86
C GLN A 80 -4.74 14.98 -5.92
N ALA A 81 -4.07 16.02 -5.49
CA ALA A 81 -2.62 16.04 -5.38
C ALA A 81 -2.23 16.60 -4.01
N ILE A 82 -1.31 15.94 -3.34
CA ILE A 82 -0.66 16.42 -2.11
C ILE A 82 0.73 16.85 -2.52
N THR A 83 1.04 18.14 -2.39
CA THR A 83 2.31 18.71 -2.84
C THR A 83 3.46 18.37 -1.88
N SER A 84 4.70 18.61 -2.32
CA SER A 84 5.90 18.49 -1.50
C SER A 84 5.79 19.28 -0.19
N GLU A 85 5.32 20.52 -0.30
CA GLU A 85 5.14 21.45 0.82
C GLU A 85 4.11 20.91 1.81
N GLU A 86 3.00 20.37 1.32
CA GLU A 86 1.96 19.75 2.13
C GLU A 86 2.44 18.47 2.81
N LEU A 87 3.16 17.60 2.07
CA LEU A 87 3.76 16.38 2.63
C LEU A 87 4.70 16.70 3.79
N GLU A 88 5.55 17.71 3.61
CA GLU A 88 6.51 18.15 4.61
C GLU A 88 5.85 18.86 5.81
N ALA A 89 4.90 19.78 5.55
CA ALA A 89 4.23 20.57 6.58
C ALA A 89 3.32 19.69 7.48
N LYS A 90 2.76 18.62 6.90
CA LYS A 90 1.87 17.68 7.62
C LYS A 90 2.59 16.44 8.11
N ASN A 91 3.90 16.34 7.88
CA ASN A 91 4.74 15.20 8.26
C ASN A 91 4.14 13.86 7.81
N ILE A 92 3.83 13.77 6.52
CA ILE A 92 3.28 12.57 5.90
C ILE A 92 4.42 11.61 5.64
N SER A 93 4.40 10.46 6.28
CA SER A 93 5.48 9.47 6.25
C SER A 93 5.09 8.15 5.58
N ASP A 94 3.81 7.82 5.57
CA ASP A 94 3.30 6.55 5.07
C ASP A 94 1.90 6.68 4.42
N PHE A 95 1.35 5.56 4.01
CA PHE A 95 0.04 5.53 3.35
C PHE A 95 -1.14 5.78 4.29
N ASN A 96 -1.04 5.45 5.57
CA ASN A 96 -2.08 5.76 6.55
C ASN A 96 -2.22 7.27 6.73
N ASP A 97 -1.09 7.98 6.72
CA ASP A 97 -1.07 9.44 6.75
C ASP A 97 -1.72 10.04 5.50
N ILE A 98 -1.42 9.50 4.31
CA ILE A 98 -2.08 9.91 3.05
C ILE A 98 -3.59 9.71 3.14
N ALA A 99 -4.04 8.54 3.62
CA ALA A 99 -5.47 8.24 3.76
C ALA A 99 -6.15 9.19 4.75
N ASN A 100 -5.44 9.69 5.77
CA ASN A 100 -5.99 10.68 6.71
C ASN A 100 -6.19 12.08 6.08
N LEU A 101 -5.59 12.35 4.91
CA LEU A 101 -5.76 13.58 4.14
C LEU A 101 -6.67 13.44 2.91
N VAL A 102 -7.06 12.22 2.53
CA VAL A 102 -7.87 11.96 1.33
C VAL A 102 -9.13 11.19 1.70
N PRO A 103 -10.31 11.83 1.72
CA PRO A 103 -11.52 11.19 2.24
C PRO A 103 -12.06 10.04 1.37
N SER A 104 -11.69 9.96 0.10
CA SER A 104 -12.07 8.87 -0.80
C SER A 104 -11.25 7.59 -0.63
N ILE A 105 -10.12 7.64 0.10
CA ILE A 105 -9.28 6.48 0.40
C ILE A 105 -9.64 5.94 1.78
N THR A 106 -9.81 4.64 1.90
CA THR A 106 -9.80 3.90 3.17
C THR A 106 -8.67 2.88 3.15
N VAL A 107 -8.06 2.68 4.30
CA VAL A 107 -7.04 1.65 4.50
C VAL A 107 -7.65 0.55 5.36
N ASP A 108 -7.54 -0.68 4.91
CA ASP A 108 -7.65 -1.85 5.75
C ASP A 108 -6.22 -2.23 6.13
N ASP A 109 -5.91 -2.05 7.40
CA ASP A 109 -4.60 -2.32 7.96
C ASP A 109 -4.72 -3.59 8.80
N SER A 110 -4.34 -4.71 8.21
CA SER A 110 -4.30 -6.00 8.89
C SER A 110 -2.98 -6.23 9.63
N GLY A 111 -2.24 -5.16 9.87
CA GLY A 111 -0.99 -5.19 10.60
C GLY A 111 0.17 -4.64 9.79
N SER A 112 1.32 -4.66 10.40
CA SER A 112 2.57 -4.12 9.88
C SER A 112 2.89 -4.66 8.48
N GLY A 113 3.01 -3.75 7.49
CA GLY A 113 3.38 -4.09 6.12
C GLY A 113 2.30 -4.78 5.28
N ASN A 114 1.07 -4.89 5.76
CA ASN A 114 -0.03 -5.53 5.07
C ASN A 114 -1.23 -4.59 4.91
N SER A 115 -1.05 -3.53 4.12
CA SER A 115 -2.06 -2.49 3.93
C SER A 115 -2.74 -2.61 2.57
N TYR A 116 -4.07 -2.53 2.57
CA TYR A 116 -4.90 -2.49 1.38
C TYR A 116 -5.57 -1.12 1.27
N PHE A 117 -5.53 -0.57 0.05
CA PHE A 117 -6.21 0.68 -0.24
C PHE A 117 -7.51 0.41 -0.97
N TYR A 118 -8.57 1.00 -0.47
CA TYR A 118 -9.86 1.03 -1.14
C TYR A 118 -10.23 2.46 -1.49
N ILE A 119 -10.54 2.70 -2.75
CA ILE A 119 -10.99 4.01 -3.24
C ILE A 119 -12.48 3.96 -3.49
N ARG A 120 -13.21 4.99 -3.02
CA ARG A 120 -14.66 5.13 -3.19
C ARG A 120 -15.46 3.93 -2.69
N GLY A 121 -14.92 3.17 -1.76
CA GLY A 121 -15.61 2.03 -1.20
C GLY A 121 -15.65 0.77 -2.07
N VAL A 122 -14.78 0.67 -3.07
CA VAL A 122 -14.59 -0.56 -3.85
C VAL A 122 -13.72 -1.51 -3.04
N SER A 123 -14.33 -2.19 -2.08
CA SER A 123 -13.68 -3.14 -1.17
C SER A 123 -14.14 -4.56 -1.48
N ASP A 124 -13.20 -5.48 -1.61
CA ASP A 124 -13.42 -6.91 -1.87
C ASP A 124 -13.52 -7.77 -0.60
N GLY A 125 -13.65 -7.13 0.55
CA GLY A 125 -13.87 -7.78 1.83
C GLY A 125 -12.62 -7.95 2.69
N GLY A 126 -11.48 -7.44 2.25
CA GLY A 126 -10.22 -7.56 2.98
C GLY A 126 -9.67 -8.99 3.01
N PHE A 127 -8.63 -9.19 3.76
CA PHE A 127 -7.87 -10.41 3.95
C PHE A 127 -7.01 -10.87 2.77
N GLY A 128 -5.72 -10.59 2.93
CA GLY A 128 -4.66 -10.91 1.98
C GLY A 128 -4.52 -12.37 1.61
N ASN A 129 -5.38 -12.84 0.72
CA ASN A 129 -5.13 -14.13 0.09
C ASN A 129 -3.99 -13.97 -0.92
N ARG A 130 -2.80 -14.51 -0.60
CA ARG A 130 -1.62 -14.45 -1.47
C ARG A 130 -1.80 -15.18 -2.80
N ALA A 131 -2.75 -16.13 -2.88
CA ALA A 131 -3.20 -16.75 -4.13
C ALA A 131 -4.39 -16.01 -4.75
N GLY A 132 -4.74 -14.83 -4.22
CA GLY A 132 -5.98 -14.14 -4.50
C GLY A 132 -6.01 -13.28 -5.74
N ALA A 133 -7.00 -12.40 -5.77
CA ALA A 133 -7.17 -11.40 -6.80
C ALA A 133 -6.08 -10.30 -6.72
N GLN A 134 -5.84 -9.63 -7.82
CA GLN A 134 -5.03 -8.41 -7.84
C GLN A 134 -5.75 -7.30 -7.05
N ALA A 135 -4.97 -6.32 -6.56
CA ALA A 135 -5.53 -5.16 -5.89
C ALA A 135 -6.52 -4.39 -6.79
N SER A 136 -7.59 -3.84 -6.20
CA SER A 136 -8.54 -2.96 -6.90
C SER A 136 -8.00 -1.55 -7.13
N THR A 137 -6.99 -1.15 -6.35
CA THR A 137 -6.33 0.16 -6.42
C THR A 137 -4.85 -0.02 -6.78
N ALA A 138 -4.42 0.64 -7.86
CA ALA A 138 -3.03 0.59 -8.29
C ALA A 138 -2.15 1.55 -7.49
N LEU A 139 -0.93 1.10 -7.19
CA LEU A 139 0.15 1.91 -6.64
C LEU A 139 1.26 2.06 -7.68
N TYR A 140 1.71 3.29 -7.90
CA TYR A 140 2.82 3.63 -8.78
C TYR A 140 3.86 4.48 -8.07
N ILE A 141 5.12 4.29 -8.42
CA ILE A 141 6.17 5.26 -8.17
C ILE A 141 6.68 5.77 -9.52
N ASP A 142 6.61 7.09 -9.73
CA ASP A 142 6.83 7.72 -11.03
C ASP A 142 5.96 7.05 -12.13
N GLU A 143 6.57 6.36 -13.09
CA GLU A 143 5.87 5.64 -14.16
C GLU A 143 5.77 4.13 -13.92
N GLN A 144 6.16 3.61 -12.74
CA GLN A 144 6.35 2.20 -12.48
C GLN A 144 5.30 1.61 -11.55
N PRO A 145 4.65 0.49 -11.90
CA PRO A 145 3.69 -0.18 -11.02
C PRO A 145 4.40 -0.86 -9.84
N LEU A 146 3.85 -0.70 -8.63
CA LEU A 146 4.31 -1.34 -7.39
C LEU A 146 3.29 -2.32 -6.78
N SER A 147 2.03 -2.30 -7.21
CA SER A 147 0.98 -3.14 -6.63
C SER A 147 1.33 -4.62 -6.71
N THR A 148 1.16 -5.36 -5.62
CA THR A 148 1.31 -6.81 -5.58
C THR A 148 0.04 -7.49 -5.06
N ILE A 149 -0.12 -8.77 -5.38
CA ILE A 149 -1.17 -9.59 -4.78
C ILE A 149 -0.85 -9.76 -3.30
N GLY A 150 -1.87 -9.69 -2.46
CA GLY A 150 -1.69 -9.89 -1.02
C GLY A 150 -1.13 -8.70 -0.25
N GLY A 151 -1.18 -7.48 -0.80
CA GLY A 151 -0.82 -6.23 -0.14
C GLY A 151 0.27 -5.43 -0.86
N ASN A 152 0.14 -4.13 -0.83
CA ASN A 152 1.12 -3.21 -1.40
C ASN A 152 2.32 -3.02 -0.45
N PRO A 153 3.54 -2.77 -0.95
CA PRO A 153 4.64 -2.36 -0.10
C PRO A 153 4.32 -0.99 0.54
N ASP A 154 4.61 -0.86 1.83
CA ASP A 154 4.42 0.40 2.57
C ASP A 154 5.64 1.32 2.36
N LEU A 155 5.64 2.05 1.24
CA LEU A 155 6.72 2.95 0.85
C LEU A 155 6.78 4.16 1.78
N HIS A 156 7.99 4.48 2.28
CA HIS A 156 8.22 5.72 3.02
C HIS A 156 8.20 6.96 2.11
N VAL A 157 7.47 7.97 2.57
CA VAL A 157 7.22 9.22 1.81
C VAL A 157 8.20 10.30 2.26
N TYR A 158 9.43 10.27 1.71
CA TYR A 158 10.45 11.29 1.95
C TYR A 158 11.07 11.77 0.65
N ASP A 159 11.35 13.07 0.54
CA ASP A 159 11.94 13.71 -0.65
C ASP A 159 11.12 13.42 -1.92
N ILE A 160 9.80 13.54 -1.78
CA ILE A 160 8.80 13.34 -2.82
C ILE A 160 8.35 14.69 -3.38
N GLU A 161 8.07 14.76 -4.66
CA GLU A 161 7.57 15.96 -5.31
C GLU A 161 6.08 16.16 -5.04
N ARG A 162 5.31 15.07 -5.16
CA ARG A 162 3.87 15.05 -4.87
C ARG A 162 3.33 13.63 -4.87
N VAL A 163 2.16 13.46 -4.27
CA VAL A 163 1.33 12.25 -4.40
C VAL A 163 0.07 12.61 -5.17
N GLU A 164 -0.19 11.92 -6.27
CA GLU A 164 -1.39 12.07 -7.10
C GLU A 164 -2.36 10.92 -6.83
N ILE A 165 -3.61 11.22 -6.50
CA ILE A 165 -4.66 10.25 -6.24
C ILE A 165 -5.74 10.42 -7.30
N LEU A 166 -5.85 9.44 -8.20
CA LEU A 166 -6.85 9.37 -9.24
C LEU A 166 -8.00 8.50 -8.75
N THR A 167 -9.14 9.09 -8.47
CA THR A 167 -10.29 8.34 -7.97
C THR A 167 -11.22 7.93 -9.10
N GLY A 168 -11.82 6.72 -8.99
CA GLY A 168 -12.58 6.07 -10.04
C GLY A 168 -11.71 5.30 -11.05
N PRO A 169 -12.32 4.48 -11.90
CA PRO A 169 -11.62 3.57 -12.81
C PRO A 169 -10.65 4.27 -13.77
N GLN A 170 -9.40 3.78 -13.80
CA GLN A 170 -8.32 4.25 -14.66
C GLN A 170 -7.81 3.15 -15.61
N GLY A 171 -8.62 2.12 -15.88
CA GLY A 171 -8.24 0.96 -16.67
C GLY A 171 -7.68 1.27 -18.07
N THR A 172 -8.10 2.38 -18.69
CA THR A 172 -7.65 2.79 -20.02
C THR A 172 -6.16 3.12 -20.09
N LEU A 173 -5.65 3.97 -19.18
CA LEU A 173 -4.25 4.42 -19.20
C LEU A 173 -3.33 3.60 -18.27
N TYR A 174 -3.86 3.10 -17.16
CA TYR A 174 -3.07 2.43 -16.12
C TYR A 174 -3.28 0.92 -16.06
N GLY A 175 -4.33 0.38 -16.72
CA GLY A 175 -4.53 -1.06 -16.89
C GLY A 175 -5.17 -1.76 -15.70
N SER A 176 -4.80 -3.03 -15.51
CA SER A 176 -5.25 -3.85 -14.38
C SER A 176 -4.82 -3.23 -13.04
N SER A 177 -5.43 -3.64 -11.94
CA SER A 177 -5.23 -3.05 -10.61
C SER A 177 -5.64 -1.58 -10.46
N SER A 178 -5.92 -0.85 -11.56
CA SER A 178 -6.47 0.51 -11.53
C SER A 178 -8.00 0.50 -11.67
N GLN A 179 -8.64 -0.53 -11.10
CA GLN A 179 -10.08 -0.74 -11.19
C GLN A 179 -10.86 0.35 -10.44
N ALA A 180 -10.49 0.62 -9.20
CA ALA A 180 -11.13 1.64 -8.36
C ALA A 180 -10.42 3.00 -8.41
N GLY A 181 -9.15 3.01 -8.81
CA GLY A 181 -8.33 4.20 -8.88
C GLY A 181 -6.84 3.89 -8.86
N THR A 182 -6.04 4.95 -8.78
CA THR A 182 -4.57 4.86 -8.81
C THR A 182 -3.98 5.87 -7.83
N VAL A 183 -3.03 5.42 -7.01
CA VAL A 183 -2.16 6.27 -6.18
C VAL A 183 -0.80 6.33 -6.86
N ARG A 184 -0.29 7.53 -7.13
CA ARG A 184 0.99 7.77 -7.78
C ARG A 184 1.89 8.61 -6.89
N ILE A 185 3.03 8.09 -6.56
CA ILE A 185 4.09 8.80 -5.84
C ILE A 185 5.07 9.32 -6.88
N ILE A 186 5.21 10.63 -6.98
CA ILE A 186 6.13 11.29 -7.92
C ILE A 186 7.35 11.78 -7.13
N THR A 187 8.50 11.21 -7.43
CA THR A 187 9.75 11.53 -6.73
C THR A 187 10.38 12.82 -7.25
N LYS A 188 11.09 13.57 -6.39
CA LYS A 188 11.81 14.77 -6.82
C LYS A 188 12.86 14.43 -7.87
N LYS A 189 12.84 15.18 -8.97
CA LYS A 189 13.85 15.05 -10.02
C LYS A 189 15.17 15.68 -9.57
N PRO A 190 16.31 15.11 -10.00
CA PRO A 190 17.61 15.76 -9.84
C PRO A 190 17.64 17.14 -10.53
N ASN A 191 18.18 18.15 -9.84
CA ASN A 191 18.25 19.53 -10.29
C ASN A 191 19.67 19.85 -10.80
N PRO A 192 19.88 20.12 -12.08
CA PRO A 192 21.21 20.46 -12.61
C PRO A 192 21.68 21.88 -12.24
N ASP A 193 20.77 22.75 -11.79
CA ASP A 193 21.06 24.16 -11.54
C ASP A 193 21.62 24.44 -10.14
N ALA A 194 21.39 23.54 -9.18
CA ALA A 194 21.74 23.78 -7.77
C ALA A 194 22.23 22.53 -7.03
N THR A 195 23.22 22.72 -6.19
CA THR A 195 23.52 21.76 -5.13
C THR A 195 22.53 21.97 -3.98
N GLU A 196 21.79 20.94 -3.63
CA GLU A 196 20.83 20.95 -2.52
C GLU A 196 21.22 19.89 -1.49
N LEU A 197 21.00 20.18 -0.23
CA LEU A 197 21.22 19.26 0.89
C LEU A 197 20.13 19.48 1.92
N GLY A 198 19.59 18.40 2.47
CA GLY A 198 18.67 18.48 3.58
C GLY A 198 18.81 17.28 4.52
N PHE A 199 18.41 17.49 5.75
CA PHE A 199 18.20 16.41 6.69
C PHE A 199 17.07 16.75 7.66
N ASP A 200 16.38 15.73 8.12
CA ASP A 200 15.33 15.78 9.12
C ASP A 200 15.68 14.81 10.25
N VAL A 201 15.46 15.24 11.50
CA VAL A 201 15.60 14.41 12.69
C VAL A 201 14.36 14.57 13.53
N GLU A 202 13.72 13.45 13.87
CA GLU A 202 12.50 13.43 14.66
C GLU A 202 12.67 12.54 15.89
N TYR A 203 12.02 12.96 16.99
CA TYR A 203 11.85 12.16 18.19
C TYR A 203 10.43 12.35 18.71
N GLY A 204 9.71 11.26 18.91
CA GLY A 204 8.34 11.21 19.41
C GLY A 204 8.21 10.36 20.66
N ASP A 205 7.54 10.88 21.68
CA ASP A 205 7.18 10.16 22.90
C ASP A 205 5.79 9.55 22.72
N VAL A 206 5.73 8.23 22.61
CA VAL A 206 4.49 7.48 22.41
C VAL A 206 3.79 7.27 23.74
N HIS A 207 2.51 7.63 23.82
CA HIS A 207 1.72 7.48 25.05
C HIS A 207 1.54 6.00 25.43
N ASP A 208 2.03 5.61 26.59
CA ASP A 208 2.11 4.22 27.05
C ASP A 208 2.80 3.30 26.02
N GLY A 209 3.99 3.71 25.55
CA GLY A 209 4.79 2.99 24.57
C GLY A 209 6.25 3.40 24.60
N THR A 210 7.07 2.81 23.73
CA THR A 210 8.46 3.21 23.52
C THR A 210 8.58 4.33 22.48
N PRO A 211 9.59 5.21 22.54
CA PRO A 211 9.68 6.38 21.65
C PRO A 211 9.96 6.04 20.19
N ASP A 212 9.37 6.83 19.30
CA ASP A 212 9.69 6.87 17.87
C ASP A 212 10.92 7.74 17.62
N ARG A 213 11.63 7.46 16.53
CA ARG A 213 12.74 8.28 16.04
C ARG A 213 12.91 8.10 14.55
N SER A 214 13.26 9.18 13.86
CA SER A 214 13.64 9.14 12.46
C SER A 214 14.88 9.97 12.16
N LEU A 215 15.60 9.53 11.14
CA LEU A 215 16.66 10.29 10.50
C LEU A 215 16.47 10.16 8.99
N GLU A 216 16.34 11.30 8.33
CA GLU A 216 16.14 11.38 6.89
C GLU A 216 17.12 12.38 6.31
N ALA A 217 17.64 12.13 5.12
CA ALA A 217 18.57 13.03 4.45
C ALA A 217 18.49 12.91 2.94
N PHE A 218 18.74 14.03 2.24
CA PHE A 218 18.95 14.02 0.81
C PHE A 218 20.11 14.92 0.39
N VAL A 219 20.68 14.63 -0.78
CA VAL A 219 21.64 15.48 -1.47
C VAL A 219 21.36 15.48 -2.96
N ASN A 220 21.41 16.67 -3.59
CA ASN A 220 21.35 16.86 -5.02
C ASN A 220 22.67 17.45 -5.52
N LEU A 221 23.27 16.81 -6.52
CA LEU A 221 24.57 17.15 -7.07
C LEU A 221 24.46 17.40 -8.58
N PRO A 222 24.62 18.65 -9.04
CA PRO A 222 24.81 18.93 -10.46
C PRO A 222 26.06 18.24 -11.02
N LEU A 223 25.93 17.63 -12.20
CA LEU A 223 27.00 16.96 -12.94
C LEU A 223 27.30 17.67 -14.27
N GLY A 224 27.16 18.97 -14.31
CA GLY A 224 27.26 19.84 -15.48
C GLY A 224 25.95 20.59 -15.71
N ASP A 225 25.79 21.19 -16.88
CA ASP A 225 24.66 22.10 -17.15
C ASP A 225 23.32 21.37 -17.44
N SER A 226 23.36 20.06 -17.68
CA SER A 226 22.20 19.28 -18.12
C SER A 226 21.95 18.00 -17.33
N ALA A 227 22.87 17.62 -16.45
CA ALA A 227 22.78 16.37 -15.69
C ALA A 227 22.88 16.63 -14.19
N ALA A 228 22.17 15.83 -13.41
CA ALA A 228 22.29 15.84 -11.96
C ALA A 228 22.03 14.45 -11.36
N LEU A 229 22.51 14.28 -10.13
CA LEU A 229 22.29 13.09 -9.30
C LEU A 229 21.62 13.51 -8.01
N ARG A 230 20.56 12.81 -7.61
CA ARG A 230 19.88 12.98 -6.32
C ARG A 230 19.92 11.69 -5.55
N LEU A 231 20.34 11.77 -4.29
CA LEU A 231 20.36 10.67 -3.35
C LEU A 231 19.51 11.06 -2.15
N SER A 232 18.59 10.22 -1.74
CA SER A 232 17.86 10.31 -0.47
C SER A 232 17.97 9.01 0.30
N ALA A 233 18.03 9.10 1.64
CA ALA A 233 18.12 7.98 2.54
C ALA A 233 17.37 8.26 3.84
N TYR A 234 16.88 7.20 4.49
CA TYR A 234 16.15 7.29 5.73
C TYR A 234 16.36 6.06 6.61
N ASP A 235 16.23 6.28 7.94
CA ASP A 235 16.28 5.27 9.00
C ASP A 235 15.21 5.66 10.02
N LEU A 236 14.17 4.85 10.17
CA LEU A 236 13.03 5.07 11.04
C LEU A 236 12.91 3.93 12.03
N HIS A 237 12.63 4.29 13.28
CA HIS A 237 12.22 3.35 14.30
C HIS A 237 10.88 3.78 14.87
N SER A 238 9.87 2.94 14.76
CA SER A 238 8.57 3.10 15.37
C SER A 238 8.53 2.31 16.68
N GLY A 239 8.25 2.99 17.75
CA GLY A 239 8.18 2.39 19.08
C GLY A 239 7.00 1.45 19.23
N GLY A 240 7.18 0.35 19.98
CA GLY A 240 6.11 -0.56 20.34
C GLY A 240 5.13 0.10 21.33
N TRP A 241 3.90 -0.42 21.35
CA TRP A 241 2.81 0.05 22.21
C TRP A 241 1.78 -1.04 22.56
N LEU A 242 2.05 -2.30 22.18
CA LEU A 242 1.27 -3.48 22.57
C LEU A 242 2.05 -4.30 23.57
N ASP A 243 1.39 -4.74 24.63
CA ASP A 243 2.00 -5.58 25.68
C ASP A 243 1.66 -7.04 25.46
N ASN A 244 2.67 -7.91 25.41
CA ASN A 244 2.44 -9.36 25.45
C ASN A 244 2.27 -9.78 26.91
N VAL A 245 1.02 -10.05 27.32
CA VAL A 245 0.65 -10.32 28.71
C VAL A 245 0.57 -11.81 29.01
N ALA A 246 0.69 -12.14 30.29
CA ALA A 246 0.52 -13.53 30.75
C ALA A 246 -0.93 -13.99 30.58
N THR A 247 -1.11 -15.10 29.88
CA THR A 247 -2.40 -15.81 29.79
C THR A 247 -2.21 -17.28 30.11
N THR A 248 -3.32 -17.95 30.44
CA THR A 248 -3.33 -19.38 30.71
C THR A 248 -4.48 -20.01 29.95
N GLN A 249 -4.19 -21.04 29.15
CA GLN A 249 -5.16 -21.75 28.35
C GLN A 249 -5.15 -23.24 28.66
N THR A 250 -6.34 -23.87 28.65
CA THR A 250 -6.48 -25.30 28.87
C THR A 250 -6.81 -25.98 27.54
N PHE A 251 -5.84 -26.69 27.03
CA PHE A 251 -5.98 -27.56 25.84
C PHE A 251 -6.61 -28.88 26.27
N THR A 252 -7.49 -29.41 25.42
CA THR A 252 -8.30 -30.58 25.77
C THR A 252 -7.45 -31.83 26.08
N TYR A 253 -6.37 -32.01 25.33
CA TYR A 253 -5.52 -33.23 25.44
C TYR A 253 -4.12 -32.94 26.00
N LEU A 254 -3.63 -31.69 25.89
CA LEU A 254 -2.28 -31.30 26.32
C LEU A 254 -2.28 -30.73 27.76
N GLY A 255 -3.45 -30.33 28.28
CA GLY A 255 -3.56 -29.74 29.61
C GLY A 255 -3.47 -28.24 29.63
N THR A 256 -3.19 -27.67 30.82
CA THR A 256 -3.18 -26.22 31.03
C THR A 256 -1.75 -25.66 30.89
N HIS A 257 -1.59 -24.67 30.06
CA HIS A 257 -0.32 -24.01 29.76
C HIS A 257 -0.43 -22.48 29.90
N SER A 258 0.63 -21.83 30.40
CA SER A 258 0.80 -20.41 30.35
C SER A 258 1.77 -20.04 29.23
N ASN A 259 1.48 -18.94 28.48
CA ASN A 259 2.41 -18.46 27.47
C ASN A 259 3.76 -18.04 28.08
N SER A 260 3.78 -17.58 29.35
CA SER A 260 5.00 -17.24 30.08
C SER A 260 5.96 -18.43 30.33
N ASP A 261 5.48 -19.68 30.11
CA ASP A 261 6.34 -20.87 30.21
C ASP A 261 7.20 -21.04 28.95
N TYR A 262 6.89 -20.33 27.87
CA TYR A 262 7.46 -20.53 26.54
C TYR A 262 8.13 -19.30 25.94
N ILE A 263 7.66 -18.08 26.27
CA ILE A 263 8.15 -16.85 25.71
C ILE A 263 8.38 -15.81 26.83
N GLU A 264 9.39 -14.98 26.66
CA GLU A 264 9.58 -13.81 27.52
C GLU A 264 8.45 -12.80 27.22
N LEU A 265 7.68 -12.45 28.24
CA LEU A 265 6.66 -11.44 28.14
C LEU A 265 7.32 -10.07 28.04
N LYS A 266 6.86 -9.25 27.12
CA LYS A 266 7.43 -7.91 26.85
C LYS A 266 6.33 -6.88 26.82
N ASP A 267 6.57 -5.76 27.48
CA ASP A 267 5.86 -4.53 27.25
C ASP A 267 6.31 -3.95 25.89
N ASP A 268 5.46 -3.19 25.23
CA ASP A 268 5.76 -2.50 23.96
C ASP A 268 6.33 -3.44 22.88
N TYR A 269 5.70 -4.58 22.72
CA TYR A 269 6.20 -5.73 21.96
C TYR A 269 6.29 -5.49 20.43
N ASN A 270 5.50 -4.57 19.87
CA ASN A 270 5.28 -4.40 18.42
C ASN A 270 6.09 -3.26 17.78
N SER A 271 7.36 -3.12 18.14
CA SER A 271 8.24 -2.13 17.48
C SER A 271 8.57 -2.51 16.05
N SER A 272 8.87 -1.50 15.21
CA SER A 272 9.32 -1.72 13.84
C SER A 272 10.46 -0.80 13.45
N ASP A 273 11.26 -1.27 12.48
CA ASP A 273 12.35 -0.54 11.86
C ASP A 273 12.15 -0.49 10.34
N LYS A 274 12.39 0.68 9.72
CA LYS A 274 12.27 0.88 8.28
C LYS A 274 13.47 1.70 7.81
N GLU A 275 14.27 1.15 6.88
CA GLU A 275 15.40 1.86 6.30
C GLU A 275 15.33 1.81 4.77
N GLY A 276 15.84 2.84 4.11
CA GLY A 276 15.85 2.84 2.65
C GLY A 276 16.74 3.89 2.02
N VAL A 277 16.98 3.68 0.74
CA VAL A 277 17.79 4.56 -0.10
C VAL A 277 17.16 4.69 -1.47
N ARG A 278 17.14 5.91 -2.01
CA ARG A 278 16.75 6.19 -3.38
C ARG A 278 17.85 6.99 -4.08
N LEU A 279 18.26 6.52 -5.25
CA LEU A 279 19.20 7.18 -6.14
C LEU A 279 18.50 7.49 -7.46
N ARG A 280 18.55 8.74 -7.93
CA ARG A 280 18.02 9.16 -9.22
C ARG A 280 19.05 9.95 -9.97
N PHE A 281 19.25 9.63 -11.24
CA PHE A 281 20.08 10.35 -12.19
C PHE A 281 19.19 10.86 -13.32
N SER A 282 19.32 12.14 -13.67
CA SER A 282 18.64 12.72 -14.82
C SER A 282 19.63 13.45 -15.70
N ASN A 283 19.42 13.40 -17.02
CA ASN A 283 20.17 14.16 -17.99
C ASN A 283 19.27 14.61 -19.14
N GLU A 284 19.31 15.90 -19.45
CA GLU A 284 18.69 16.48 -20.64
C GLU A 284 19.75 16.72 -21.71
N PHE A 285 19.63 16.06 -22.86
CA PHE A 285 20.54 16.19 -23.97
C PHE A 285 20.19 17.40 -24.86
N ASP A 286 21.18 17.96 -25.56
CA ASP A 286 21.00 19.13 -26.44
C ASP A 286 19.92 18.96 -27.54
N ASN A 287 19.58 17.74 -27.88
CA ASN A 287 18.53 17.41 -28.85
C ASN A 287 17.13 17.27 -28.23
N GLY A 288 16.97 17.59 -26.95
CA GLY A 288 15.71 17.52 -26.21
C GLY A 288 15.36 16.10 -25.70
N LEU A 289 16.26 15.12 -25.81
CA LEU A 289 16.07 13.84 -25.16
C LEU A 289 16.33 13.96 -23.67
N ASN A 290 15.47 13.34 -22.87
CA ASN A 290 15.61 13.23 -21.41
C ASN A 290 15.83 11.78 -21.04
N LEU A 291 16.85 11.53 -20.23
CA LEU A 291 17.15 10.22 -19.63
C LEU A 291 17.01 10.33 -18.11
N ASP A 292 16.15 9.51 -17.55
CA ASP A 292 16.00 9.30 -16.10
C ASP A 292 16.33 7.85 -15.76
N ILE A 293 17.17 7.64 -14.75
CA ILE A 293 17.46 6.33 -14.17
C ILE A 293 17.24 6.44 -12.68
N SER A 294 16.46 5.53 -12.10
CA SER A 294 16.24 5.49 -10.67
C SER A 294 16.49 4.10 -10.10
N PHE A 295 16.96 4.09 -8.87
CA PHE A 295 17.07 2.91 -8.02
C PHE A 295 16.47 3.26 -6.66
N LEU A 296 15.66 2.35 -6.13
CA LEU A 296 15.04 2.41 -4.81
C LEU A 296 15.24 1.08 -4.12
N GLN A 297 15.63 1.10 -2.85
CA GLN A 297 15.62 -0.05 -1.95
C GLN A 297 15.01 0.37 -0.63
N GLN A 298 14.17 -0.51 -0.08
CA GLN A 298 13.63 -0.36 1.28
C GLN A 298 13.66 -1.70 1.98
N GLU A 299 14.06 -1.71 3.23
CA GLU A 299 13.98 -2.85 4.15
C GLU A 299 13.06 -2.46 5.30
N TYR A 300 12.14 -3.33 5.66
CA TYR A 300 11.21 -3.16 6.77
C TYR A 300 11.19 -4.41 7.64
N PHE A 301 11.27 -4.20 8.95
CA PHE A 301 11.16 -5.27 9.92
C PHE A 301 10.28 -4.86 11.09
N SER A 302 9.37 -5.75 11.51
CA SER A 302 8.52 -5.55 12.67
C SER A 302 8.61 -6.73 13.63
N ASN A 303 8.68 -6.42 14.92
CA ASN A 303 8.47 -7.37 15.99
C ASN A 303 6.98 -7.37 16.35
N GLY A 304 6.38 -8.55 16.48
CA GLY A 304 4.98 -8.69 16.81
C GLY A 304 4.02 -8.29 15.69
N SER A 305 2.79 -8.76 15.82
CA SER A 305 1.67 -8.26 15.04
C SER A 305 1.15 -6.96 15.66
N TRP A 306 0.52 -6.12 14.84
CA TRP A 306 -0.14 -4.89 15.33
C TRP A 306 -1.58 -5.15 15.80
N GLU A 307 -1.93 -6.41 15.96
CA GLU A 307 -3.24 -6.89 16.39
C GLU A 307 -3.27 -7.08 17.89
N SER A 308 -4.20 -6.45 18.58
CA SER A 308 -4.50 -6.72 19.98
C SER A 308 -5.60 -7.75 20.12
N ASP A 309 -5.54 -8.58 21.16
CA ASP A 309 -6.56 -9.58 21.47
C ASP A 309 -7.72 -8.91 22.23
N VAL A 310 -8.91 -8.91 21.66
CA VAL A 310 -10.09 -8.27 22.28
C VAL A 310 -10.36 -8.82 23.67
N ALA A 311 -10.11 -10.11 23.89
CA ALA A 311 -10.31 -10.78 25.18
C ALA A 311 -9.33 -10.30 26.27
N GLU A 312 -8.10 -9.94 25.93
CA GLU A 312 -7.08 -9.47 26.86
C GLU A 312 -7.22 -7.97 27.16
N GLY A 313 -7.96 -7.26 26.33
CA GLY A 313 -8.21 -5.84 26.48
C GLY A 313 -7.35 -4.96 25.55
N ALA A 314 -7.55 -3.67 25.68
CA ALA A 314 -6.90 -2.72 24.78
C ALA A 314 -5.37 -2.76 24.88
N ARG A 315 -4.69 -2.77 23.75
CA ARG A 315 -3.21 -2.79 23.63
C ARG A 315 -2.55 -4.01 24.26
N LYS A 316 -3.22 -5.16 24.27
CA LYS A 316 -2.68 -6.39 24.84
C LYS A 316 -2.80 -7.54 23.87
N VAL A 317 -1.79 -8.38 23.89
CA VAL A 317 -1.72 -9.63 23.14
C VAL A 317 -1.34 -10.77 24.09
N SER A 318 -1.65 -11.99 23.73
CA SER A 318 -1.33 -13.20 24.50
C SER A 318 -0.66 -14.24 23.62
N ARG A 319 0.53 -13.96 23.14
CA ARG A 319 1.27 -14.83 22.21
C ARG A 319 2.08 -15.88 22.94
N TYR A 320 2.10 -17.09 22.40
CA TYR A 320 2.89 -18.23 22.85
C TYR A 320 4.21 -18.38 22.09
N THR A 321 4.31 -17.81 20.89
CA THR A 321 5.51 -17.79 20.04
C THR A 321 5.82 -16.36 19.59
N PRO A 322 7.08 -16.04 19.30
CA PRO A 322 7.42 -14.74 18.71
C PRO A 322 6.78 -14.56 17.33
N GLU A 323 6.23 -13.38 17.08
CA GLU A 323 5.75 -12.97 15.77
C GLU A 323 6.73 -11.98 15.16
N THR A 324 6.95 -12.08 13.85
CA THR A 324 7.81 -11.16 13.08
C THR A 324 7.26 -10.95 11.69
N PHE A 325 7.53 -9.78 11.13
CA PHE A 325 7.23 -9.46 9.74
C PHE A 325 8.42 -8.72 9.12
N ALA A 326 8.85 -9.16 7.93
CA ALA A 326 9.87 -8.50 7.13
C ALA A 326 9.34 -8.29 5.71
N ASP A 327 9.65 -7.13 5.10
CA ASP A 327 9.24 -6.75 3.75
C ASP A 327 10.37 -5.93 3.10
N ASP A 328 11.14 -6.58 2.27
CA ASP A 328 12.28 -5.99 1.59
C ASP A 328 11.97 -5.87 0.10
N PHE A 329 12.20 -4.70 -0.49
CA PHE A 329 12.03 -4.56 -1.93
C PHE A 329 13.07 -3.66 -2.57
N GLU A 330 13.33 -3.94 -3.85
CA GLU A 330 14.20 -3.17 -4.73
C GLU A 330 13.45 -2.83 -6.01
N GLN A 331 13.66 -1.62 -6.53
CA GLN A 331 13.17 -1.20 -7.82
C GLN A 331 14.26 -0.49 -8.61
N MET A 332 14.41 -0.87 -9.87
CA MET A 332 15.26 -0.15 -10.84
C MET A 332 14.39 0.28 -12.01
N SER A 333 14.55 1.51 -12.47
CA SER A 333 13.82 2.00 -13.64
C SER A 333 14.68 2.86 -14.55
N LEU A 334 14.29 2.87 -15.82
CA LEU A 334 14.83 3.72 -16.87
C LEU A 334 13.67 4.36 -17.62
N THR A 335 13.70 5.69 -17.76
CA THR A 335 12.78 6.44 -18.62
C THR A 335 13.57 7.23 -19.64
N LEU A 336 13.23 7.05 -20.90
CA LEU A 336 13.76 7.84 -22.02
C LEU A 336 12.59 8.55 -22.70
N SER A 337 12.66 9.89 -22.79
CA SER A 337 11.59 10.67 -23.39
C SER A 337 12.15 11.82 -24.22
N GLY A 338 11.32 12.36 -25.13
CA GLY A 338 11.70 13.53 -25.91
C GLY A 338 11.04 13.58 -27.27
N PRO A 339 11.45 14.53 -28.13
CA PRO A 339 10.86 14.73 -29.44
C PRO A 339 11.19 13.57 -30.38
N LEU A 340 10.14 12.95 -30.95
CA LEU A 340 10.27 11.98 -32.04
C LEU A 340 10.25 12.68 -33.40
N SER A 341 9.34 13.63 -33.59
CA SER A 341 9.27 14.53 -34.75
C SER A 341 8.39 15.73 -34.43
N GLY A 342 8.76 16.91 -34.90
CA GLY A 342 8.02 18.17 -34.89
C GLY A 342 6.98 18.41 -33.78
N ASN A 343 5.87 17.69 -33.81
CA ASN A 343 4.75 17.83 -32.87
C ASN A 343 4.42 16.50 -32.16
N ILE A 344 5.37 15.57 -32.11
CA ILE A 344 5.18 14.25 -31.51
C ILE A 344 6.34 13.98 -30.56
N ASP A 345 6.02 13.70 -29.30
CA ASP A 345 6.97 13.18 -28.32
C ASP A 345 6.78 11.68 -28.11
N PHE A 346 7.84 11.03 -27.68
CA PHE A 346 7.80 9.65 -27.22
C PHE A 346 8.23 9.57 -25.77
N THR A 347 7.77 8.53 -25.10
CA THR A 347 8.28 8.09 -23.80
C THR A 347 8.42 6.57 -23.85
N PHE A 348 9.58 6.09 -23.45
CA PHE A 348 9.84 4.67 -23.20
C PHE A 348 10.22 4.52 -21.73
N THR A 349 9.53 3.60 -21.03
CA THR A 349 9.85 3.24 -19.66
C THR A 349 10.11 1.75 -19.54
N SER A 350 11.08 1.38 -18.73
CA SER A 350 11.38 -0.02 -18.39
C SER A 350 11.74 -0.10 -16.92
N SER A 351 11.18 -1.09 -16.20
CA SER A 351 11.49 -1.31 -14.80
C SER A 351 11.61 -2.77 -14.44
N MET A 352 12.35 -2.99 -13.36
CA MET A 352 12.43 -4.24 -12.63
C MET A 352 12.07 -3.96 -11.17
N PHE A 353 11.30 -4.86 -10.57
CA PHE A 353 10.88 -4.79 -9.18
C PHE A 353 10.98 -6.17 -8.56
N ASP A 354 11.72 -6.26 -7.47
CA ASP A 354 11.92 -7.46 -6.68
C ASP A 354 11.42 -7.18 -5.25
N ARG A 355 10.64 -8.09 -4.66
CA ARG A 355 10.14 -7.96 -3.29
C ARG A 355 10.12 -9.31 -2.60
N ASP A 356 10.71 -9.35 -1.41
CA ASP A 356 10.76 -10.50 -0.54
C ASP A 356 9.99 -10.20 0.75
N ILE A 357 8.99 -11.03 1.09
CA ILE A 357 8.24 -10.93 2.34
C ILE A 357 8.45 -12.19 3.14
N ALA A 358 8.69 -12.05 4.45
CA ALA A 358 8.75 -13.16 5.38
C ALA A 358 8.00 -12.80 6.66
N TYR A 359 7.09 -13.66 7.09
CA TYR A 359 6.41 -13.44 8.37
C TYR A 359 6.17 -14.73 9.13
N THR A 360 6.12 -14.60 10.44
CA THR A 360 5.81 -15.67 11.37
C THR A 360 4.73 -15.19 12.32
N TYR A 361 3.67 -15.99 12.45
CA TYR A 361 2.58 -15.74 13.37
C TYR A 361 2.42 -16.87 14.39
N ASP A 362 1.97 -16.52 15.58
CA ASP A 362 1.52 -17.47 16.57
C ASP A 362 0.18 -18.08 16.17
N TYR A 363 0.20 -19.39 15.89
CA TYR A 363 -0.98 -20.15 15.48
C TYR A 363 -1.44 -21.15 16.55
N THR A 364 -1.02 -20.96 17.79
CA THR A 364 -1.36 -21.82 18.93
C THR A 364 -2.88 -21.88 19.16
N GLN A 365 -3.60 -20.78 18.95
CA GLN A 365 -5.06 -20.72 19.05
C GLN A 365 -5.77 -21.60 18.00
N TYR A 366 -5.19 -21.76 16.82
CA TYR A 366 -5.70 -22.66 15.78
C TYR A 366 -5.77 -24.11 16.27
N VAL A 367 -4.72 -24.56 16.95
CA VAL A 367 -4.68 -25.92 17.56
C VAL A 367 -5.75 -26.07 18.62
N TYR A 368 -5.92 -25.05 19.46
CA TYR A 368 -6.95 -25.04 20.50
C TYR A 368 -8.37 -25.09 19.93
N TYR A 369 -8.69 -24.20 18.99
CA TYR A 369 -10.03 -24.05 18.42
C TYR A 369 -10.52 -25.31 17.70
N TYR A 370 -9.67 -25.92 16.88
CA TYR A 370 -10.02 -27.16 16.17
C TYR A 370 -9.80 -28.42 16.96
N GLY A 371 -9.29 -28.35 18.20
CA GLY A 371 -8.94 -29.51 18.99
C GLY A 371 -7.85 -30.38 18.35
N TYR A 372 -6.96 -29.76 17.59
CA TYR A 372 -5.83 -30.45 16.94
C TYR A 372 -4.76 -30.90 17.92
N ASP A 373 -4.84 -30.49 19.17
CA ASP A 373 -4.14 -31.12 20.30
C ASP A 373 -4.50 -32.61 20.44
N TYR A 374 -5.68 -33.06 19.92
CA TYR A 374 -6.00 -34.48 19.73
C TYR A 374 -5.00 -35.18 18.83
N TYR A 375 -4.60 -34.57 17.71
CA TYR A 375 -3.62 -35.14 16.80
C TYR A 375 -2.23 -35.17 17.43
N ALA A 376 -1.85 -34.17 18.19
CA ALA A 376 -0.61 -34.16 18.96
C ALA A 376 -0.58 -35.21 20.04
N ALA A 377 -1.74 -35.52 20.67
CA ALA A 377 -1.84 -36.46 21.77
C ALA A 377 -2.22 -37.89 21.37
N TYR A 378 -2.99 -38.10 20.29
CA TYR A 378 -3.67 -39.35 20.03
C TYR A 378 -3.21 -40.13 18.79
N TYR A 379 -2.75 -39.51 17.76
CA TYR A 379 -2.33 -40.17 16.51
C TYR A 379 -0.94 -40.76 16.56
N TYR A 380 -0.15 -40.46 17.59
CA TYR A 380 1.25 -40.88 17.74
C TYR A 380 1.44 -41.94 18.77
N ASP A 381 0.75 -43.06 18.55
CA ASP A 381 0.88 -44.35 19.21
C ASP A 381 0.84 -44.37 20.75
N TYR A 382 0.04 -45.26 21.27
CA TYR A 382 -0.47 -45.46 22.61
C TYR A 382 0.55 -45.49 23.77
N ASP A 383 1.84 -45.40 23.52
CA ASP A 383 2.89 -45.56 24.54
C ASP A 383 4.14 -44.66 24.39
N TYR A 384 4.21 -43.75 23.43
CA TYR A 384 5.47 -43.07 23.18
C TYR A 384 5.27 -41.62 22.71
N TYR A 385 5.46 -40.65 23.63
CA TYR A 385 5.68 -39.19 23.36
C TYR A 385 4.46 -38.36 22.93
N ALA A 386 3.54 -38.16 23.86
CA ALA A 386 2.72 -36.94 23.75
C ALA A 386 3.63 -35.73 23.93
N SER A 387 3.71 -34.88 22.92
CA SER A 387 4.26 -33.54 23.14
C SER A 387 3.39 -32.86 24.21
N THR A 388 4.03 -32.25 25.20
CA THR A 388 3.33 -31.42 26.17
C THR A 388 3.33 -29.95 25.75
N ASP A 389 3.90 -29.63 24.58
CA ASP A 389 4.03 -28.26 24.06
C ASP A 389 2.91 -27.96 23.06
N PRO A 390 1.98 -27.05 23.37
CA PRO A 390 0.83 -26.75 22.53
C PRO A 390 1.16 -25.82 21.36
N ARG A 391 2.39 -25.28 21.26
CA ARG A 391 2.71 -24.21 20.35
C ARG A 391 2.77 -24.68 18.91
N VAL A 392 2.11 -23.89 18.07
CA VAL A 392 2.20 -23.96 16.61
C VAL A 392 2.49 -22.56 16.10
N PHE A 393 3.35 -22.46 15.14
CA PHE A 393 3.59 -21.22 14.41
C PHE A 393 3.39 -21.43 12.91
N TYR A 394 2.94 -20.36 12.29
CA TYR A 394 2.73 -20.23 10.88
C TYR A 394 3.86 -19.39 10.31
N THR A 395 4.53 -19.85 9.28
CA THR A 395 5.56 -19.09 8.57
C THR A 395 5.21 -19.02 7.09
N GLN A 396 5.33 -17.85 6.52
CA GLN A 396 5.15 -17.64 5.09
C GLN A 396 6.31 -16.85 4.51
N PHE A 397 6.66 -17.21 3.28
CA PHE A 397 7.61 -16.50 2.44
C PHE A 397 6.95 -16.20 1.10
N ASP A 398 7.03 -14.94 0.67
CA ASP A 398 6.58 -14.49 -0.66
C ASP A 398 7.77 -13.87 -1.38
N LYS A 399 7.90 -14.15 -2.66
CA LYS A 399 8.86 -13.53 -3.54
C LYS A 399 8.18 -13.06 -4.81
N TYR A 400 8.36 -11.80 -5.15
CA TYR A 400 7.83 -11.20 -6.37
C TYR A 400 8.98 -10.73 -7.24
N GLU A 401 8.95 -11.08 -8.53
CA GLU A 401 9.85 -10.56 -9.56
C GLU A 401 9.00 -10.01 -10.70
N ARG A 402 9.10 -8.70 -10.96
CA ARG A 402 8.33 -8.04 -12.01
C ARG A 402 9.22 -7.31 -13.00
N SER A 403 8.89 -7.43 -14.28
CA SER A 403 9.42 -6.59 -15.35
C SER A 403 8.29 -5.88 -16.07
N SER A 404 8.36 -4.56 -16.17
CA SER A 404 7.32 -3.74 -16.82
C SER A 404 7.95 -2.85 -17.87
N ASN A 405 7.33 -2.78 -19.06
CA ASN A 405 7.81 -2.01 -20.18
C ASN A 405 6.64 -1.27 -20.84
N GLU A 406 6.77 0.05 -21.03
CA GLU A 406 5.79 0.86 -21.74
C GLU A 406 6.48 1.72 -22.80
N PHE A 407 5.92 1.74 -23.99
CA PHE A 407 6.28 2.71 -25.02
C PHE A 407 5.05 3.50 -25.44
N ARG A 408 5.13 4.82 -25.40
CA ARG A 408 4.03 5.70 -25.83
C ARG A 408 4.52 6.84 -26.70
N ILE A 409 3.65 7.29 -27.57
CA ILE A 409 3.80 8.50 -28.37
C ILE A 409 2.61 9.43 -28.15
N GLN A 410 2.83 10.70 -28.20
CA GLN A 410 1.79 11.70 -27.93
C GLN A 410 1.99 12.99 -28.75
N SER A 411 0.88 13.70 -28.99
CA SER A 411 0.93 15.02 -29.59
C SER A 411 1.45 16.07 -28.60
N VAL A 412 2.22 17.08 -29.08
CA VAL A 412 2.80 18.18 -28.28
C VAL A 412 1.98 19.46 -28.40
N THR A 413 0.81 19.46 -29.02
CA THR A 413 0.03 20.67 -29.27
C THR A 413 -0.94 20.98 -28.13
N ASP A 414 -0.92 22.23 -27.65
CA ASP A 414 -1.87 22.74 -26.63
C ASP A 414 -3.23 23.09 -27.25
N SER A 415 -3.33 23.18 -28.56
CA SER A 415 -4.56 23.48 -29.28
C SER A 415 -4.81 22.51 -30.40
N GLY A 416 -6.07 22.08 -30.53
CA GLY A 416 -6.49 21.14 -31.54
C GLY A 416 -6.66 19.72 -31.00
N TYR A 417 -6.35 18.72 -31.83
CA TYR A 417 -6.46 17.30 -31.44
C TYR A 417 -5.29 16.91 -30.56
N GLN A 418 -5.57 16.54 -29.30
CA GLN A 418 -4.60 15.91 -28.43
C GLN A 418 -4.79 14.40 -28.48
N TRP A 419 -3.72 13.65 -28.58
CA TRP A 419 -3.80 12.19 -28.58
C TRP A 419 -2.56 11.54 -27.94
N ILE A 420 -2.77 10.37 -27.35
CA ILE A 420 -1.74 9.47 -26.85
C ILE A 420 -2.03 8.07 -27.39
N LEU A 421 -0.98 7.35 -27.74
CA LEU A 421 -1.04 5.95 -28.15
C LEU A 421 0.13 5.22 -27.51
N GLY A 422 -0.11 4.07 -26.87
CA GLY A 422 0.91 3.31 -26.19
C GLY A 422 0.74 1.81 -26.29
N ALA A 423 1.85 1.12 -26.03
CA ALA A 423 1.92 -0.32 -25.89
C ALA A 423 2.56 -0.66 -24.55
N PHE A 424 2.03 -1.65 -23.86
CA PHE A 424 2.45 -2.11 -22.54
C PHE A 424 2.72 -3.60 -22.53
N TYR A 425 3.77 -4.01 -21.83
CA TYR A 425 4.12 -5.40 -21.60
C TYR A 425 4.67 -5.58 -20.19
N GLU A 426 4.11 -6.54 -19.46
CA GLU A 426 4.52 -6.85 -18.09
C GLU A 426 4.57 -8.36 -17.87
N THR A 427 5.56 -8.82 -17.12
CA THR A 427 5.62 -10.13 -16.49
C THR A 427 5.75 -9.97 -15.00
N ASN A 428 5.09 -10.84 -14.24
CA ASN A 428 5.16 -10.86 -12.79
C ASN A 428 5.16 -12.30 -12.31
N ASP A 429 6.28 -12.71 -11.75
CA ASP A 429 6.48 -14.02 -11.16
C ASP A 429 6.29 -13.89 -9.64
N HIS A 430 5.47 -14.76 -9.05
CA HIS A 430 5.18 -14.79 -7.63
C HIS A 430 5.35 -16.21 -7.09
N GLU A 431 6.37 -16.40 -6.27
CA GLU A 431 6.58 -17.62 -5.51
C GLU A 431 6.12 -17.40 -4.07
N TYR A 432 5.33 -18.31 -3.51
CA TYR A 432 5.02 -18.26 -2.10
C TYR A 432 4.99 -19.63 -1.45
N GLN A 433 5.54 -19.69 -0.24
CA GLN A 433 5.66 -20.88 0.57
C GLN A 433 5.05 -20.62 1.93
N THR A 434 4.28 -21.60 2.41
CA THR A 434 3.61 -21.53 3.71
C THR A 434 3.90 -22.80 4.50
N PHE A 435 4.18 -22.64 5.79
CA PHE A 435 4.51 -23.74 6.68
C PHE A 435 3.77 -23.62 8.00
N TYR A 436 3.26 -24.76 8.48
CA TYR A 436 2.71 -24.92 9.82
C TYR A 436 3.59 -25.88 10.58
N ASP A 437 4.27 -25.37 11.59
CA ASP A 437 5.28 -26.10 12.35
C ASP A 437 4.92 -26.18 13.83
N PHE A 438 5.04 -27.38 14.43
CA PHE A 438 4.96 -27.56 15.87
C PHE A 438 6.32 -27.30 16.52
N THR A 439 6.36 -26.67 17.70
CA THR A 439 7.60 -26.43 18.45
C THR A 439 8.04 -27.59 19.33
N GLY A 440 7.11 -28.47 19.71
CA GLY A 440 7.41 -29.62 20.59
C GLY A 440 7.98 -30.84 19.86
N GLN A 441 8.51 -31.79 20.65
CA GLN A 441 9.06 -33.04 20.11
C GLN A 441 7.97 -33.99 19.59
N LEU A 442 7.28 -33.67 18.53
CA LEU A 442 6.53 -34.65 17.74
C LEU A 442 7.46 -35.57 16.93
N ALA A 443 8.73 -35.30 16.93
CA ALA A 443 9.70 -35.69 15.89
C ALA A 443 10.40 -37.02 16.12
N THR A 444 10.12 -37.84 17.12
CA THR A 444 10.96 -39.02 17.37
C THR A 444 10.45 -40.34 16.83
N SER A 445 9.18 -40.44 16.41
CA SER A 445 8.64 -41.73 15.92
C SER A 445 8.12 -41.72 14.49
N LEU A 446 7.93 -40.58 13.87
CA LEU A 446 7.50 -40.45 12.47
C LEU A 446 8.53 -39.69 11.64
N THR A 447 8.60 -40.00 10.38
CA THR A 447 9.40 -39.33 9.36
C THR A 447 8.92 -37.90 9.09
N VAL A 448 8.58 -37.15 10.16
CA VAL A 448 8.30 -35.72 10.05
C VAL A 448 9.60 -34.97 9.86
N VAL A 449 9.77 -34.34 8.76
CA VAL A 449 10.91 -33.47 8.48
C VAL A 449 10.65 -32.16 9.20
N ASP A 450 11.50 -31.82 10.18
CA ASP A 450 11.57 -30.53 10.87
C ASP A 450 10.33 -30.09 11.66
N ASN A 451 9.56 -31.01 12.29
CA ASN A 451 8.32 -30.74 13.03
C ASN A 451 7.16 -30.16 12.19
N ARG A 452 7.30 -30.17 10.88
CA ARG A 452 6.32 -29.64 9.94
C ARG A 452 5.18 -30.60 9.72
N TRP A 453 3.95 -30.15 9.91
CA TRP A 453 2.78 -30.98 9.67
C TRP A 453 2.03 -30.64 8.38
N TRP A 454 2.14 -29.38 7.91
CA TRP A 454 1.58 -28.95 6.64
C TRP A 454 2.50 -27.94 5.96
N ALA A 455 2.54 -28.01 4.65
CA ALA A 455 3.29 -27.07 3.84
C ALA A 455 2.61 -26.83 2.50
N GLN A 456 2.90 -25.68 1.94
CA GLN A 456 2.44 -25.23 0.65
C GLN A 456 3.61 -24.58 -0.10
N ASP A 457 3.70 -24.87 -1.40
CA ASP A 457 4.69 -24.31 -2.31
C ASP A 457 3.99 -23.99 -3.63
N ASN A 458 3.91 -22.73 -3.98
CA ASN A 458 3.15 -22.28 -5.15
C ASN A 458 3.98 -21.30 -5.96
N ILE A 459 3.83 -21.38 -7.29
CA ILE A 459 4.42 -20.48 -8.26
C ILE A 459 3.31 -19.98 -9.16
N ARG A 460 3.21 -18.67 -9.31
CA ARG A 460 2.28 -18.00 -10.19
C ARG A 460 3.03 -17.08 -11.13
N ASP A 461 2.84 -17.28 -12.43
CA ASP A 461 3.41 -16.47 -13.49
C ASP A 461 2.27 -15.73 -14.20
N ASP A 462 2.30 -14.40 -14.16
CA ASP A 462 1.35 -13.53 -14.83
C ASP A 462 2.02 -12.77 -15.99
N GLU A 463 1.41 -12.76 -17.16
CA GLU A 463 1.81 -11.94 -18.31
C GLU A 463 0.66 -11.02 -18.71
N GLN A 464 0.94 -9.73 -18.94
CA GLN A 464 -0.01 -8.77 -19.48
C GLN A 464 0.54 -8.07 -20.71
N LYS A 465 -0.29 -7.96 -21.75
CA LYS A 465 -0.03 -7.15 -22.94
C LYS A 465 -1.19 -6.21 -23.18
N ALA A 466 -0.91 -4.98 -23.60
CA ALA A 466 -1.97 -4.07 -23.96
C ALA A 466 -1.55 -3.07 -25.03
N LEU A 467 -2.54 -2.66 -25.83
CA LEU A 467 -2.49 -1.44 -26.63
C LEU A 467 -3.51 -0.46 -26.08
N PHE A 468 -3.11 0.78 -25.87
CA PHE A 468 -4.01 1.79 -25.30
C PHE A 468 -3.85 3.14 -25.98
N GLY A 469 -4.88 3.95 -25.89
CA GLY A 469 -4.81 5.31 -26.40
C GLY A 469 -6.01 6.14 -26.02
N GLU A 470 -5.82 7.44 -26.07
CA GLU A 470 -6.88 8.44 -25.92
C GLU A 470 -6.75 9.51 -26.99
N VAL A 471 -7.88 10.06 -27.44
CA VAL A 471 -7.93 11.24 -28.28
C VAL A 471 -8.92 12.24 -27.70
N THR A 472 -8.48 13.48 -27.56
CA THR A 472 -9.31 14.63 -27.17
C THR A 472 -9.51 15.53 -28.38
N VAL A 473 -10.77 15.81 -28.68
CA VAL A 473 -11.22 16.59 -29.82
C VAL A 473 -11.97 17.82 -29.32
N PRO A 474 -11.55 19.05 -29.66
CA PRO A 474 -12.33 20.25 -29.38
C PRO A 474 -13.56 20.27 -30.31
N VAL A 475 -14.75 20.10 -29.73
CA VAL A 475 -16.04 20.18 -30.46
C VAL A 475 -16.56 21.61 -30.58
N SER A 476 -16.08 22.49 -29.69
CA SER A 476 -16.26 23.96 -29.74
C SER A 476 -15.16 24.64 -28.95
N ASP A 477 -15.09 25.98 -28.98
CA ASP A 477 -14.12 26.77 -28.21
C ASP A 477 -14.17 26.51 -26.69
N LYS A 478 -15.24 25.89 -26.19
CA LYS A 478 -15.50 25.67 -24.77
C LYS A 478 -15.76 24.21 -24.41
N THR A 479 -15.73 23.32 -25.39
CA THR A 479 -16.14 21.92 -25.15
C THR A 479 -15.20 20.96 -25.84
N ASP A 480 -14.67 20.04 -25.05
CA ASP A 480 -13.82 18.95 -25.50
C ASP A 480 -14.52 17.61 -25.34
N LEU A 481 -14.28 16.69 -26.23
CA LEU A 481 -14.69 15.30 -26.18
C LEU A 481 -13.46 14.41 -26.17
N THR A 482 -13.30 13.56 -25.14
CA THR A 482 -12.24 12.57 -25.07
C THR A 482 -12.80 11.16 -25.23
N VAL A 483 -12.14 10.37 -26.05
CA VAL A 483 -12.43 8.95 -26.25
C VAL A 483 -11.14 8.17 -26.03
N GLY A 484 -11.18 7.19 -25.15
CA GLY A 484 -10.07 6.33 -24.83
C GLY A 484 -10.43 4.84 -24.92
N PHE A 485 -9.40 4.02 -25.08
CA PHE A 485 -9.54 2.57 -25.07
C PHE A 485 -8.23 1.92 -24.58
N ARG A 486 -8.36 0.73 -24.00
CA ARG A 486 -7.28 -0.23 -23.78
C ARG A 486 -7.74 -1.60 -24.22
N ASP A 487 -7.06 -2.20 -25.18
CA ASP A 487 -7.22 -3.60 -25.60
C ASP A 487 -6.12 -4.41 -24.91
N TYR A 488 -6.50 -5.42 -24.12
CA TYR A 488 -5.57 -6.16 -23.27
C TYR A 488 -5.74 -7.67 -23.42
N GLU A 489 -4.64 -8.36 -23.20
CA GLU A 489 -4.55 -9.81 -23.04
C GLU A 489 -3.75 -10.11 -21.76
N THR A 490 -4.28 -10.99 -20.91
CA THR A 490 -3.61 -11.49 -19.72
C THR A 490 -3.48 -13.00 -19.80
N LYS A 491 -2.37 -13.52 -19.28
CA LYS A 491 -2.14 -14.96 -19.12
C LYS A 491 -1.72 -15.22 -17.69
N ASN A 492 -2.26 -16.28 -17.14
CA ASN A 492 -1.93 -16.75 -15.80
C ASN A 492 -1.55 -18.22 -15.88
N GLU A 493 -0.36 -18.55 -15.38
CA GLU A 493 0.09 -19.92 -15.14
C GLU A 493 0.26 -20.11 -13.63
N PHE A 494 -0.27 -21.17 -13.07
CA PHE A 494 -0.23 -21.43 -11.64
C PHE A 494 0.15 -22.88 -11.37
N PHE A 495 1.28 -23.05 -10.70
CA PHE A 495 1.73 -24.32 -10.15
C PHE A 495 1.47 -24.33 -8.65
N ALA A 496 0.71 -25.33 -8.17
CA ALA A 496 0.40 -25.49 -6.77
C ALA A 496 0.86 -26.86 -6.28
N GLN A 497 1.58 -26.86 -5.18
CA GLN A 497 1.91 -28.06 -4.45
C GLN A 497 1.65 -27.82 -2.96
N ASP A 498 0.79 -28.64 -2.36
CA ASP A 498 0.51 -28.57 -0.94
C ASP A 498 0.21 -29.93 -0.36
N GLY A 499 0.37 -30.08 0.94
CA GLY A 499 0.06 -31.34 1.60
C GLY A 499 0.58 -31.45 3.03
N TYR A 500 0.22 -32.58 3.62
CA TYR A 500 0.68 -32.96 4.95
C TYR A 500 2.03 -33.65 4.88
N PHE A 501 2.83 -33.42 5.90
CA PHE A 501 4.10 -34.13 6.09
C PHE A 501 3.89 -35.34 6.99
N GLY A 502 4.36 -36.51 6.55
CA GLY A 502 4.53 -37.70 7.39
C GLY A 502 3.28 -38.52 7.74
N TYR A 503 2.12 -38.24 7.15
CA TYR A 503 0.86 -38.92 7.53
C TYR A 503 0.64 -40.31 6.88
N TYR A 504 1.39 -40.71 5.86
CA TYR A 504 1.23 -41.98 5.18
C TYR A 504 2.51 -42.79 5.17
N GLU A 505 2.40 -44.07 5.59
CA GLU A 505 3.50 -45.08 5.63
C GLU A 505 4.18 -45.27 4.26
N ASP A 506 3.51 -44.90 3.16
CA ASP A 506 3.97 -45.11 1.80
C ASP A 506 4.73 -43.88 1.21
N ALA A 507 4.89 -42.80 1.96
CA ALA A 507 5.59 -41.57 1.51
C ALA A 507 6.88 -41.33 2.32
N PRO A 508 7.94 -42.07 2.05
CA PRO A 508 9.14 -42.10 2.92
C PRO A 508 10.00 -40.85 2.95
N THR A 509 9.72 -39.82 2.14
CA THR A 509 10.61 -38.64 2.03
C THR A 509 9.90 -37.38 1.54
N GLY A 510 8.76 -36.99 2.03
CA GLY A 510 8.27 -35.67 1.63
C GLY A 510 6.78 -35.58 1.41
N TRP A 511 6.38 -34.64 0.65
CA TRP A 511 5.05 -34.19 0.33
C TRP A 511 4.08 -35.31 -0.03
N VAL A 512 2.98 -35.40 0.70
CA VAL A 512 1.78 -36.12 0.28
C VAL A 512 0.76 -35.06 -0.12
N GLY A 513 0.98 -34.46 -1.27
CA GLY A 513 0.11 -33.42 -1.79
C GLY A 513 -0.15 -33.59 -3.27
N ARG A 514 -1.09 -32.81 -3.77
CA ARG A 514 -1.37 -32.74 -5.21
C ARG A 514 -0.45 -31.70 -5.83
N THR A 515 0.10 -32.04 -6.98
CA THR A 515 0.80 -31.12 -7.86
C THR A 515 -0.11 -30.85 -9.05
N ASN A 516 -0.49 -29.61 -9.25
CA ASN A 516 -1.33 -29.18 -10.37
C ASN A 516 -0.68 -28.01 -11.08
N LEU A 517 -0.74 -28.02 -12.40
CA LEU A 517 -0.40 -26.90 -13.26
C LEU A 517 -1.66 -26.44 -14.00
N TYR A 518 -2.02 -25.21 -13.77
CA TYR A 518 -3.17 -24.57 -14.40
C TYR A 518 -2.71 -23.45 -15.32
N LYS A 519 -3.47 -23.19 -16.39
CA LYS A 519 -3.24 -22.10 -17.33
C LYS A 519 -4.58 -21.48 -17.69
N PHE A 520 -4.61 -20.16 -17.67
CA PHE A 520 -5.78 -19.41 -18.03
C PHE A 520 -5.41 -18.13 -18.80
N ASP A 521 -6.10 -17.85 -19.88
CA ASP A 521 -5.92 -16.66 -20.71
C ASP A 521 -7.21 -15.84 -20.70
N ASP A 522 -7.10 -14.52 -20.63
CA ASP A 522 -8.24 -13.59 -20.68
C ASP A 522 -7.94 -12.39 -21.58
N LYS A 523 -8.99 -11.79 -22.15
CA LYS A 523 -8.91 -10.63 -23.05
C LYS A 523 -10.07 -9.70 -22.83
N GLY A 524 -9.82 -8.41 -22.97
CA GLY A 524 -10.89 -7.43 -22.84
C GLY A 524 -10.54 -6.08 -23.41
N VAL A 525 -11.52 -5.19 -23.35
CA VAL A 525 -11.37 -3.80 -23.76
C VAL A 525 -11.92 -2.91 -22.64
N ALA A 526 -11.15 -1.94 -22.18
CA ALA A 526 -11.57 -0.93 -21.21
C ALA A 526 -11.75 0.42 -21.92
N PRO A 527 -12.98 0.85 -22.22
CA PRO A 527 -13.28 2.13 -22.86
C PRO A 527 -13.36 3.28 -21.86
N LYS A 528 -13.16 4.50 -22.37
CA LYS A 528 -13.39 5.75 -21.64
C LYS A 528 -14.03 6.77 -22.58
N PHE A 529 -15.02 7.50 -22.05
CA PHE A 529 -15.65 8.63 -22.73
C PHE A 529 -15.75 9.79 -21.73
N ASN A 530 -15.29 10.96 -22.13
CA ASN A 530 -15.39 12.16 -21.32
C ASN A 530 -15.84 13.35 -22.17
N ILE A 531 -16.71 14.16 -21.63
CA ILE A 531 -17.08 15.46 -22.17
C ILE A 531 -16.77 16.53 -21.11
N ALA A 532 -15.99 17.53 -21.52
CA ALA A 532 -15.61 18.66 -20.68
C ALA A 532 -16.15 19.95 -21.29
N HIS A 533 -16.77 20.80 -20.45
CA HIS A 533 -17.30 22.10 -20.87
C HIS A 533 -16.81 23.20 -19.94
N ARG A 534 -16.24 24.28 -20.51
CA ARG A 534 -15.74 25.45 -19.78
C ARG A 534 -16.63 26.65 -20.11
N PRO A 535 -17.72 26.91 -19.33
CA PRO A 535 -18.58 28.07 -19.54
C PRO A 535 -17.81 29.40 -19.50
N ASN A 536 -16.82 29.47 -18.60
CA ASN A 536 -15.86 30.56 -18.43
C ASN A 536 -14.54 30.01 -17.87
N ASP A 537 -13.52 30.86 -17.71
CA ASP A 537 -12.16 30.47 -17.31
C ASP A 537 -12.09 29.94 -15.86
N ASN A 538 -13.10 30.23 -15.02
CA ASN A 538 -13.15 29.87 -13.61
C ASN A 538 -14.04 28.64 -13.32
N LEU A 539 -14.63 28.02 -14.32
CA LEU A 539 -15.52 26.88 -14.14
C LEU A 539 -15.34 25.84 -15.24
N LEU A 540 -14.98 24.65 -14.84
CA LEU A 540 -15.00 23.42 -15.62
C LEU A 540 -16.14 22.54 -15.12
N VAL A 541 -16.99 22.04 -16.01
CA VAL A 541 -17.93 20.94 -15.74
C VAL A 541 -17.64 19.78 -16.68
N TYR A 542 -17.77 18.55 -16.20
CA TYR A 542 -17.49 17.38 -17.01
C TYR A 542 -18.38 16.19 -16.67
N ALA A 543 -18.50 15.27 -17.62
CA ALA A 543 -19.10 13.98 -17.40
C ALA A 543 -18.22 12.88 -17.99
N THR A 544 -18.01 11.80 -17.23
CA THR A 544 -17.15 10.69 -17.58
C THR A 544 -17.89 9.37 -17.50
N TYR A 545 -17.68 8.52 -18.50
CA TYR A 545 -17.85 7.08 -18.44
C TYR A 545 -16.48 6.44 -18.51
N SER A 546 -16.15 5.55 -17.58
CA SER A 546 -14.88 4.80 -17.58
C SER A 546 -15.07 3.39 -17.02
N GLU A 547 -14.23 2.48 -17.47
CA GLU A 547 -14.18 1.10 -16.99
C GLU A 547 -12.82 0.77 -16.39
N GLY A 548 -12.86 -0.04 -15.32
CA GLY A 548 -11.69 -0.65 -14.69
C GLY A 548 -11.95 -2.13 -14.49
N PHE A 549 -10.90 -2.92 -14.46
CA PHE A 549 -11.00 -4.37 -14.35
C PHE A 549 -9.88 -4.93 -13.48
N ARG A 550 -10.15 -6.08 -12.87
CA ARG A 550 -9.11 -6.99 -12.38
C ARG A 550 -9.12 -8.23 -13.30
N PRO A 551 -7.97 -8.78 -13.65
CA PRO A 551 -7.91 -9.94 -14.52
C PRO A 551 -8.47 -11.19 -13.83
N SER A 552 -8.85 -12.15 -14.64
CA SER A 552 -9.14 -13.51 -14.21
C SER A 552 -7.91 -14.18 -13.57
N GLY A 553 -8.14 -15.27 -12.87
CA GLY A 553 -7.08 -16.04 -12.28
C GLY A 553 -7.47 -17.46 -11.95
N ILE A 554 -6.57 -18.13 -11.24
CA ILE A 554 -6.66 -19.55 -10.94
C ILE A 554 -6.71 -19.71 -9.42
N ASN A 555 -7.63 -20.56 -8.95
CA ASN A 555 -7.70 -20.94 -7.57
C ASN A 555 -6.85 -22.17 -7.28
N ARG A 556 -6.31 -22.19 -6.09
CA ARG A 556 -5.70 -23.39 -5.53
C ARG A 556 -6.81 -24.41 -5.17
N THR A 557 -6.82 -25.54 -5.83
CA THR A 557 -7.74 -26.62 -5.50
C THR A 557 -6.98 -27.78 -4.91
N THR A 558 -7.26 -28.09 -3.64
CA THR A 558 -6.57 -29.15 -2.90
C THR A 558 -7.53 -30.11 -2.23
N GLY A 559 -7.16 -31.39 -2.21
CA GLY A 559 -7.81 -32.43 -1.42
C GLY A 559 -9.32 -32.57 -1.67
N ARG A 560 -10.10 -32.67 -0.58
CA ARG A 560 -11.56 -32.82 -0.63
C ARG A 560 -12.29 -31.56 -1.06
N THR A 561 -11.66 -30.41 -0.90
CA THR A 561 -12.24 -29.11 -1.26
C THR A 561 -12.28 -28.88 -2.77
N ALA A 562 -11.55 -29.66 -3.56
CA ALA A 562 -11.51 -29.56 -5.02
C ALA A 562 -12.90 -29.69 -5.71
N GLU A 563 -13.89 -30.27 -5.07
CA GLU A 563 -15.27 -30.36 -5.57
C GLU A 563 -16.10 -29.11 -5.24
N LEU A 564 -15.64 -28.29 -4.27
CA LEU A 564 -16.36 -27.13 -3.75
C LEU A 564 -15.74 -25.82 -4.23
N VAL A 565 -14.46 -25.80 -4.59
CA VAL A 565 -13.74 -24.60 -5.02
C VAL A 565 -13.66 -24.58 -6.54
N PRO A 566 -14.09 -23.50 -7.23
CA PRO A 566 -13.91 -23.38 -8.66
C PRO A 566 -12.43 -23.34 -9.04
N ASP A 567 -12.03 -24.03 -10.10
CA ASP A 567 -10.62 -24.04 -10.56
C ASP A 567 -10.12 -22.65 -10.97
N THR A 568 -11.01 -21.81 -11.49
CA THR A 568 -10.71 -20.47 -11.99
C THR A 568 -11.79 -19.48 -11.60
N TYR A 569 -11.43 -18.20 -11.58
CA TYR A 569 -12.35 -17.08 -11.48
C TYR A 569 -12.18 -16.15 -12.70
N THR A 570 -13.23 -15.48 -13.10
CA THR A 570 -13.25 -14.59 -14.27
C THR A 570 -12.86 -13.17 -13.89
N SER A 571 -12.48 -12.36 -14.88
CA SER A 571 -12.32 -10.91 -14.71
C SER A 571 -13.57 -10.30 -14.12
N ASP A 572 -13.41 -9.35 -13.22
CA ASP A 572 -14.49 -8.49 -12.76
C ASP A 572 -14.38 -7.11 -13.41
N LEU A 573 -15.49 -6.40 -13.48
CA LEU A 573 -15.61 -5.15 -14.22
C LEU A 573 -16.31 -4.08 -13.38
N LEU A 574 -15.64 -2.92 -13.22
CA LEU A 574 -16.21 -1.75 -12.57
C LEU A 574 -16.54 -0.67 -13.61
N ARG A 575 -17.82 -0.36 -13.80
CA ARG A 575 -18.30 0.72 -14.67
C ARG A 575 -18.64 1.95 -13.88
N ASN A 576 -18.05 3.07 -14.21
CA ASN A 576 -18.25 4.35 -13.54
C ASN A 576 -18.98 5.35 -14.44
N TYR A 577 -19.99 5.98 -13.89
CA TYR A 577 -20.68 7.15 -14.42
C TYR A 577 -20.46 8.31 -13.46
N GLU A 578 -19.78 9.35 -13.90
CA GLU A 578 -19.38 10.47 -13.07
C GLU A 578 -19.80 11.80 -13.69
N PHE A 579 -20.25 12.72 -12.86
CA PHE A 579 -20.46 14.13 -13.20
C PHE A 579 -19.74 15.00 -12.17
N GLY A 580 -18.88 15.90 -12.62
CA GLY A 580 -18.10 16.73 -11.74
C GLY A 580 -17.96 18.17 -12.21
N TRP A 581 -17.53 19.01 -11.28
CA TRP A 581 -17.17 20.41 -11.55
C TRP A 581 -15.91 20.80 -10.80
N LYS A 582 -15.15 21.73 -11.40
CA LYS A 582 -14.01 22.40 -10.76
C LYS A 582 -14.19 23.90 -10.93
N SER A 583 -14.04 24.63 -9.83
CA SER A 583 -14.21 26.08 -9.87
C SER A 583 -13.16 26.81 -9.04
N SER A 584 -12.69 27.95 -9.60
CA SER A 584 -11.81 28.90 -8.93
C SER A 584 -12.59 30.21 -8.77
N LEU A 585 -12.78 30.64 -7.53
CA LEU A 585 -13.61 31.78 -7.17
C LEU A 585 -12.80 32.82 -6.39
N ALA A 586 -13.31 34.06 -6.33
CA ALA A 586 -12.69 35.13 -5.56
C ALA A 586 -11.22 35.40 -5.94
N ASP A 587 -10.95 35.47 -7.26
CA ASP A 587 -9.60 35.67 -7.82
C ASP A 587 -8.58 34.61 -7.36
N GLY A 588 -8.99 33.34 -7.39
CA GLY A 588 -8.15 32.19 -6.99
C GLY A 588 -8.11 31.87 -5.50
N LYS A 589 -8.71 32.70 -4.63
CA LYS A 589 -8.69 32.49 -3.17
C LYS A 589 -9.57 31.35 -2.67
N VAL A 590 -10.50 30.87 -3.49
CA VAL A 590 -11.40 29.79 -3.16
C VAL A 590 -11.45 28.79 -4.29
N THR A 591 -11.07 27.54 -4.05
CA THR A 591 -11.40 26.43 -4.94
C THR A 591 -12.57 25.67 -4.37
N PHE A 592 -13.53 25.32 -5.22
CA PHE A 592 -14.70 24.54 -4.85
C PHE A 592 -14.96 23.48 -5.92
N ASN A 593 -14.44 22.29 -5.68
CA ASN A 593 -14.51 21.16 -6.58
C ASN A 593 -15.43 20.10 -6.00
N GLY A 594 -16.22 19.48 -6.85
CA GLY A 594 -17.09 18.39 -6.40
C GLY A 594 -17.48 17.48 -7.54
N LEU A 595 -17.96 16.31 -7.19
CA LEU A 595 -18.43 15.33 -8.15
C LEU A 595 -19.47 14.40 -7.51
N MET A 596 -20.27 13.77 -8.36
CA MET A 596 -21.16 12.67 -8.03
C MET A 596 -20.86 11.49 -8.95
N TYR A 597 -20.93 10.28 -8.42
CA TYR A 597 -20.65 9.08 -9.17
C TYR A 597 -21.66 7.96 -8.86
N SER A 598 -21.79 7.06 -9.83
CA SER A 598 -22.47 5.78 -9.69
C SER A 598 -21.59 4.71 -10.34
N MET A 599 -21.09 3.82 -9.52
CA MET A 599 -20.23 2.72 -9.98
C MET A 599 -20.99 1.40 -9.86
N LYS A 600 -20.96 0.59 -10.93
CA LYS A 600 -21.51 -0.76 -10.96
C LYS A 600 -20.38 -1.76 -11.07
N TRP A 601 -20.27 -2.63 -10.09
CA TRP A 601 -19.27 -3.67 -10.01
C TRP A 601 -19.91 -5.00 -10.37
N GLU A 602 -19.54 -5.56 -11.50
CA GLU A 602 -20.08 -6.78 -12.06
C GLU A 602 -19.12 -7.95 -11.81
N ASP A 603 -19.68 -9.08 -11.42
CA ASP A 603 -18.94 -10.33 -11.16
C ASP A 603 -17.75 -10.13 -10.24
N TYR A 604 -17.92 -9.31 -9.17
CA TYR A 604 -16.79 -8.89 -8.36
C TYR A 604 -16.10 -10.06 -7.66
N GLN A 605 -14.77 -10.05 -7.75
CA GLN A 605 -13.90 -11.04 -7.14
C GLN A 605 -13.79 -10.78 -5.64
N SER A 606 -14.08 -11.79 -4.84
CA SER A 606 -13.92 -11.73 -3.40
C SER A 606 -13.31 -13.02 -2.86
N THR A 607 -12.47 -12.89 -1.83
CA THR A 607 -11.89 -14.04 -1.14
C THR A 607 -12.96 -14.74 -0.31
N ARG A 608 -13.02 -16.06 -0.43
CA ARG A 608 -13.93 -16.95 0.28
C ARG A 608 -13.16 -18.05 0.98
N TYR A 609 -13.81 -18.66 1.96
CA TYR A 609 -13.23 -19.74 2.76
C TYR A 609 -14.14 -20.97 2.71
N VAL A 610 -13.55 -22.13 2.48
CA VAL A 610 -14.20 -23.42 2.72
C VAL A 610 -13.73 -23.93 4.06
N TYR A 611 -14.67 -24.10 4.98
CA TYR A 611 -14.44 -24.67 6.32
C TYR A 611 -14.80 -26.15 6.29
N ASP A 612 -13.88 -27.00 5.82
CA ASP A 612 -13.93 -28.45 5.98
C ASP A 612 -12.81 -28.86 6.96
N LEU A 613 -12.13 -29.96 6.76
CA LEU A 613 -10.98 -30.37 7.58
C LEU A 613 -9.82 -29.37 7.57
N LEU A 614 -9.79 -28.47 6.61
CA LEU A 614 -8.83 -27.36 6.47
C LEU A 614 -9.58 -26.12 5.98
N THR A 615 -9.22 -24.97 6.51
CA THR A 615 -9.66 -23.69 5.97
C THR A 615 -8.88 -23.39 4.70
N VAL A 616 -9.56 -23.36 3.56
CA VAL A 616 -8.96 -23.02 2.26
C VAL A 616 -9.55 -21.72 1.75
N ALA A 617 -8.69 -20.72 1.58
CA ALA A 617 -9.04 -19.48 0.92
C ALA A 617 -9.07 -19.66 -0.60
N TYR A 618 -10.06 -19.11 -1.27
CA TYR A 618 -10.21 -19.10 -2.73
C TYR A 618 -10.88 -17.81 -3.17
N VAL A 619 -10.76 -17.45 -4.44
CA VAL A 619 -11.46 -16.31 -5.04
C VAL A 619 -12.69 -16.82 -5.79
N ASP A 620 -13.82 -16.14 -5.61
CA ASP A 620 -15.04 -16.38 -6.36
C ASP A 620 -15.59 -15.07 -6.95
N ASN A 621 -16.31 -15.18 -8.05
CA ASN A 621 -17.09 -14.09 -8.61
C ASN A 621 -18.48 -14.08 -7.96
N VAL A 622 -18.70 -13.19 -7.01
CA VAL A 622 -19.80 -13.32 -6.04
C VAL A 622 -21.05 -12.50 -6.35
N GLY A 623 -21.13 -11.92 -7.55
CA GLY A 623 -22.32 -11.18 -7.99
C GLY A 623 -22.03 -9.71 -8.24
N MET A 624 -23.01 -8.84 -7.97
CA MET A 624 -22.95 -7.42 -8.29
C MET A 624 -23.01 -6.55 -7.04
N ALA A 625 -22.33 -5.41 -7.11
CA ALA A 625 -22.47 -4.34 -6.13
C ALA A 625 -22.57 -2.97 -6.82
N THR A 626 -23.30 -2.04 -6.21
CA THR A 626 -23.40 -0.66 -6.70
C THR A 626 -22.89 0.29 -5.63
N VAL A 627 -22.01 1.23 -6.01
CA VAL A 627 -21.51 2.28 -5.14
C VAL A 627 -21.94 3.63 -5.70
N ASN A 628 -22.89 4.28 -5.02
CA ASN A 628 -23.27 5.66 -5.31
C ASN A 628 -22.57 6.59 -4.34
N GLY A 629 -22.11 7.75 -4.80
CA GLY A 629 -21.46 8.66 -3.88
C GLY A 629 -21.23 10.07 -4.43
N ALA A 630 -20.67 10.89 -3.55
CA ALA A 630 -20.29 12.26 -3.85
C ALA A 630 -19.00 12.62 -3.12
N GLU A 631 -18.13 13.36 -3.80
CA GLU A 631 -16.91 13.95 -3.26
C GLU A 631 -16.97 15.46 -3.33
N LEU A 632 -16.41 16.11 -2.32
CA LEU A 632 -16.23 17.55 -2.23
C LEU A 632 -14.81 17.84 -1.78
N THR A 633 -14.16 18.78 -2.45
CA THR A 633 -12.85 19.33 -2.06
C THR A 633 -12.92 20.85 -2.17
N SER A 634 -12.70 21.52 -1.06
CA SER A 634 -12.75 22.98 -1.00
C SER A 634 -11.55 23.51 -0.27
N TYR A 635 -10.92 24.50 -0.83
CA TYR A 635 -9.78 25.21 -0.24
C TYR A 635 -10.09 26.70 -0.16
N PHE A 636 -9.74 27.33 0.95
CA PHE A 636 -10.05 28.72 1.25
C PHE A 636 -8.80 29.45 1.74
N VAL A 637 -8.30 30.42 0.99
CA VAL A 637 -7.36 31.43 1.46
C VAL A 637 -8.15 32.53 2.15
N VAL A 638 -8.28 32.43 3.48
CA VAL A 638 -9.08 33.36 4.29
C VAL A 638 -8.37 34.70 4.43
N SER A 639 -7.03 34.66 4.51
CA SER A 639 -6.15 35.83 4.51
C SER A 639 -4.74 35.39 4.11
N ASP A 640 -3.84 36.30 3.83
CA ASP A 640 -2.42 36.04 3.49
C ASP A 640 -1.66 35.16 4.50
N SER A 641 -2.27 34.81 5.59
CA SER A 641 -1.67 34.02 6.67
C SER A 641 -2.62 32.99 7.28
N LEU A 642 -3.76 32.72 6.64
CA LEU A 642 -4.73 31.73 7.12
C LEU A 642 -5.37 31.02 5.93
N ALA A 643 -5.10 29.74 5.81
CA ALA A 643 -5.73 28.83 4.88
C ALA A 643 -6.56 27.76 5.61
N MET A 644 -7.58 27.27 4.97
CA MET A 644 -8.45 26.21 5.47
C MET A 644 -8.83 25.29 4.32
N SER A 645 -8.98 24.00 4.59
CA SER A 645 -9.61 23.09 3.64
C SER A 645 -10.74 22.30 4.28
N LEU A 646 -11.71 21.93 3.46
CA LEU A 646 -12.78 21.01 3.82
C LEU A 646 -12.94 20.00 2.69
N MET A 647 -12.78 18.74 3.03
CA MET A 647 -12.96 17.64 2.10
C MET A 647 -13.99 16.65 2.67
N ALA A 648 -14.78 16.06 1.78
CA ALA A 648 -15.80 15.09 2.17
C ALA A 648 -15.94 14.01 1.11
N ASN A 649 -16.20 12.79 1.56
CA ASN A 649 -16.66 11.69 0.74
C ASN A 649 -17.86 11.04 1.41
N ILE A 650 -18.93 10.85 0.64
CA ILE A 650 -20.16 10.17 1.09
C ILE A 650 -20.42 9.04 0.11
N ASN A 651 -20.51 7.81 0.63
CA ASN A 651 -20.69 6.58 -0.13
C ASN A 651 -21.94 5.82 0.31
N ASP A 652 -22.56 5.14 -0.63
CA ASP A 652 -23.60 4.13 -0.41
C ASP A 652 -23.20 2.85 -1.20
N PRO A 653 -22.28 2.03 -0.65
CA PRO A 653 -21.79 0.80 -1.29
C PRO A 653 -22.71 -0.36 -0.92
N THR A 654 -23.59 -0.73 -1.82
CA THR A 654 -24.64 -1.73 -1.58
C THR A 654 -24.45 -2.97 -2.43
N MET A 655 -24.58 -4.16 -1.83
CA MET A 655 -24.64 -5.43 -2.53
C MET A 655 -25.97 -5.55 -3.30
N ASP A 656 -25.89 -5.84 -4.60
CA ASP A 656 -27.07 -6.00 -5.45
C ASP A 656 -27.62 -7.42 -5.47
N ASP A 657 -26.82 -8.40 -5.04
CA ASP A 657 -27.16 -9.82 -4.96
C ASP A 657 -26.81 -10.39 -3.59
N ASP A 658 -27.43 -11.54 -3.24
CA ASP A 658 -27.00 -12.32 -2.09
C ASP A 658 -25.65 -12.99 -2.41
N ILE A 659 -24.72 -12.91 -1.46
CA ILE A 659 -23.45 -13.61 -1.56
C ILE A 659 -23.61 -14.98 -0.92
N ILE A 660 -23.32 -16.02 -1.69
CA ILE A 660 -23.51 -17.42 -1.27
C ILE A 660 -22.18 -18.14 -1.42
N ASP A 661 -21.76 -18.88 -0.36
CA ASP A 661 -20.57 -19.73 -0.44
C ASP A 661 -20.80 -20.98 -1.29
N ALA A 662 -19.74 -21.71 -1.58
CA ALA A 662 -19.79 -22.96 -2.33
C ALA A 662 -20.66 -24.04 -1.65
N GLY A 663 -20.93 -23.95 -0.36
CA GLY A 663 -21.83 -24.82 0.40
C GLY A 663 -23.30 -24.41 0.35
N GLY A 664 -23.62 -23.25 -0.24
CA GLY A 664 -24.97 -22.69 -0.29
C GLY A 664 -25.36 -21.85 0.92
N THR A 665 -24.40 -21.46 1.78
CA THR A 665 -24.62 -20.58 2.93
C THR A 665 -24.60 -19.13 2.48
N ILE A 666 -25.58 -18.34 2.91
CA ILE A 666 -25.59 -16.90 2.64
C ILE A 666 -24.57 -16.21 3.56
N LEU A 667 -23.53 -15.63 2.98
CA LEU A 667 -22.48 -14.88 3.66
C LEU A 667 -22.76 -13.38 3.67
N GLY A 668 -23.61 -12.87 2.77
CA GLY A 668 -24.04 -11.49 2.72
C GLY A 668 -25.37 -11.39 2.00
N ASN A 669 -26.28 -10.57 2.56
CA ASN A 669 -27.60 -10.39 1.95
C ASN A 669 -27.58 -9.22 0.96
N LYS A 670 -28.34 -9.32 -0.09
CA LYS A 670 -28.70 -8.19 -0.92
C LYS A 670 -29.15 -7.00 -0.08
N GLY A 671 -28.59 -5.82 -0.33
CA GLY A 671 -28.83 -4.58 0.41
C GLY A 671 -27.89 -4.35 1.59
N ASN A 672 -26.98 -5.31 1.91
CA ASN A 672 -25.92 -5.07 2.86
C ASN A 672 -24.84 -4.14 2.26
N THR A 673 -24.15 -3.44 3.14
CA THR A 673 -23.00 -2.58 2.80
C THR A 673 -21.75 -3.44 2.61
N LEU A 674 -20.91 -3.12 1.63
CA LEU A 674 -19.59 -3.73 1.47
C LEU A 674 -18.75 -3.57 2.73
N ALA A 675 -17.96 -4.60 3.07
CA ALA A 675 -17.10 -4.60 4.25
C ALA A 675 -16.02 -3.50 4.19
N TYR A 676 -15.57 -3.00 5.35
CA TYR A 676 -14.53 -1.98 5.54
C TYR A 676 -14.83 -0.59 4.96
N VAL A 677 -15.98 -0.35 4.39
CA VAL A 677 -16.36 0.91 3.76
C VAL A 677 -17.17 1.80 4.70
N PRO A 678 -16.66 2.99 5.09
CA PRO A 678 -17.44 3.96 5.80
C PRO A 678 -18.41 4.69 4.85
N GLU A 679 -19.65 4.91 5.29
CA GLU A 679 -20.64 5.68 4.51
C GLU A 679 -20.24 7.14 4.33
N GLN A 680 -19.38 7.67 5.21
CA GLN A 680 -18.97 9.08 5.17
C GLN A 680 -17.59 9.29 5.78
N ARG A 681 -16.80 10.17 5.16
CA ARG A 681 -15.55 10.68 5.70
C ARG A 681 -15.46 12.19 5.48
N PHE A 682 -14.95 12.88 6.49
CA PHE A 682 -14.72 14.32 6.46
C PHE A 682 -13.33 14.64 6.93
N ILE A 683 -12.67 15.58 6.27
CA ILE A 683 -11.35 16.07 6.63
C ILE A 683 -11.41 17.59 6.65
N PHE A 684 -10.90 18.17 7.71
CA PHE A 684 -10.75 19.60 7.90
C PHE A 684 -9.31 19.92 8.21
N THR A 685 -8.73 20.90 7.52
CA THR A 685 -7.39 21.42 7.83
C THR A 685 -7.45 22.92 8.07
N LEU A 686 -6.55 23.40 8.92
CA LEU A 686 -6.37 24.81 9.19
C LEU A 686 -4.86 25.08 9.30
N ASP A 687 -4.36 25.95 8.46
CA ASP A 687 -2.95 26.36 8.44
C ASP A 687 -2.86 27.87 8.66
N LYS A 688 -2.04 28.27 9.64
CA LYS A 688 -1.88 29.66 10.07
C LYS A 688 -0.42 30.03 10.17
N ASP A 689 0.01 30.97 9.33
CA ASP A 689 1.31 31.59 9.41
C ASP A 689 1.30 32.82 10.31
N PHE A 690 2.37 33.01 11.04
CA PHE A 690 2.56 34.16 11.91
C PHE A 690 4.05 34.44 12.12
N THR A 691 4.35 35.55 12.78
CA THR A 691 5.72 35.89 13.15
C THR A 691 5.91 35.77 14.66
N LEU A 692 6.91 35.00 15.08
CA LEU A 692 7.28 34.86 16.50
C LEU A 692 8.72 35.37 16.68
N ASN A 693 8.89 36.42 17.49
CA ASN A 693 10.19 37.06 17.74
C ASN A 693 10.89 37.53 16.43
N GLY A 694 10.11 37.95 15.43
CA GLY A 694 10.64 38.43 14.14
C GLY A 694 11.05 37.32 13.18
N LYS A 695 10.70 36.06 13.46
CA LYS A 695 10.96 34.90 12.61
C LYS A 695 9.66 34.28 12.13
N PRO A 696 9.62 33.72 10.92
CA PRO A 696 8.48 32.98 10.42
C PRO A 696 8.15 31.80 11.33
N ALA A 697 6.87 31.62 11.58
CA ALA A 697 6.34 30.52 12.38
C ALA A 697 4.97 30.12 11.83
N TYR A 698 4.57 28.89 12.07
CA TYR A 698 3.28 28.38 11.63
C TYR A 698 2.58 27.58 12.73
N PHE A 699 1.30 27.41 12.54
CA PHE A 699 0.44 26.48 13.29
C PHE A 699 -0.43 25.73 12.29
N SER A 700 -0.50 24.41 12.41
CA SER A 700 -1.34 23.53 11.57
C SER A 700 -2.20 22.63 12.45
N LEU A 701 -3.45 22.43 12.03
CA LEU A 701 -4.43 21.54 12.63
C LEU A 701 -5.05 20.70 11.52
N ASP A 702 -4.96 19.38 11.64
CA ASP A 702 -5.68 18.44 10.79
C ASP A 702 -6.68 17.64 11.63
N SER A 703 -7.88 17.49 11.14
CA SER A 703 -8.91 16.68 11.80
C SER A 703 -9.65 15.84 10.78
N SER A 704 -9.70 14.54 11.01
CA SER A 704 -10.46 13.59 10.21
C SER A 704 -11.57 12.95 11.00
N TYR A 705 -12.68 12.65 10.32
CA TYR A 705 -13.79 11.85 10.81
C TYR A 705 -14.06 10.71 9.84
N THR A 706 -14.12 9.48 10.37
CA THR A 706 -14.51 8.28 9.62
C THR A 706 -15.78 7.72 10.24
N GLY A 707 -16.81 7.54 9.42
CA GLY A 707 -18.12 7.00 9.81
C GLY A 707 -18.04 5.52 10.22
N LYS A 708 -19.16 5.02 10.74
CA LYS A 708 -19.33 3.60 11.03
C LYS A 708 -19.14 2.78 9.76
N ARG A 709 -18.57 1.57 9.91
CA ARG A 709 -18.42 0.56 8.87
C ARG A 709 -18.62 -0.85 9.44
N TRP A 710 -18.55 -1.86 8.59
CA TRP A 710 -18.70 -3.26 8.96
C TRP A 710 -17.42 -4.03 8.65
N ALA A 711 -17.04 -4.96 9.51
CA ALA A 711 -15.88 -5.82 9.28
C ALA A 711 -16.21 -7.03 8.38
N ASP A 712 -17.47 -7.27 8.13
CA ASP A 712 -17.96 -8.43 7.38
C ASP A 712 -19.13 -8.07 6.45
N GLU A 713 -19.35 -8.89 5.43
CA GLU A 713 -20.41 -8.72 4.44
C GLU A 713 -21.80 -9.09 4.98
N THR A 714 -21.87 -9.78 6.12
CA THR A 714 -23.14 -10.07 6.81
C THR A 714 -23.66 -8.84 7.52
N ASN A 715 -22.85 -7.80 7.70
CA ASN A 715 -23.10 -6.59 8.47
C ASN A 715 -23.47 -6.87 9.93
N THR A 716 -22.86 -7.90 10.51
CA THR A 716 -23.07 -8.31 11.91
C THR A 716 -22.01 -7.78 12.86
N THR A 717 -20.81 -7.50 12.37
CA THR A 717 -19.67 -7.02 13.15
C THR A 717 -19.40 -5.54 12.90
N PRO A 718 -19.93 -4.62 13.74
CA PRO A 718 -19.77 -3.20 13.52
C PRO A 718 -18.40 -2.69 13.95
N MET A 719 -17.80 -1.84 13.13
CA MET A 719 -16.63 -1.03 13.44
C MET A 719 -17.08 0.41 13.72
N PRO A 720 -16.89 0.94 14.94
CA PRO A 720 -17.40 2.25 15.34
C PRO A 720 -16.80 3.41 14.54
N SER A 721 -17.54 4.51 14.43
CA SER A 721 -16.99 5.77 13.91
C SER A 721 -15.94 6.35 14.85
N TYR A 722 -14.97 7.07 14.28
CA TYR A 722 -13.93 7.74 15.05
C TYR A 722 -13.51 9.07 14.43
N SER A 723 -12.81 9.89 15.22
CA SER A 723 -12.14 11.10 14.76
C SER A 723 -10.70 11.07 15.21
N MET A 724 -9.80 11.54 14.35
CA MET A 724 -8.39 11.76 14.69
C MET A 724 -8.04 13.23 14.50
N MET A 725 -7.12 13.74 15.30
CA MET A 725 -6.69 15.12 15.25
C MET A 725 -5.17 15.20 15.42
N ASN A 726 -4.51 15.94 14.52
CA ASN A 726 -3.08 16.23 14.59
C ASN A 726 -2.89 17.74 14.73
N VAL A 727 -1.90 18.13 15.53
CA VAL A 727 -1.58 19.54 15.79
C VAL A 727 -0.09 19.73 15.64
N ARG A 728 0.33 20.77 14.91
CA ARG A 728 1.75 21.10 14.70
C ARG A 728 1.98 22.59 14.89
N THR A 729 3.15 22.94 15.35
CA THR A 729 3.62 24.32 15.36
C THR A 729 5.13 24.34 15.17
N GLY A 730 5.59 25.17 14.25
CA GLY A 730 7.00 25.24 13.93
C GLY A 730 7.49 26.69 13.74
N MET A 731 8.80 26.84 13.68
CA MET A 731 9.45 28.12 13.49
C MET A 731 10.77 27.96 12.73
N GLU A 732 11.05 28.89 11.83
CA GLU A 732 12.35 29.01 11.17
C GLU A 732 13.36 29.71 12.09
N PHE A 733 14.53 29.11 12.28
CA PHE A 733 15.62 29.70 13.07
C PHE A 733 16.60 30.52 12.21
N GLY A 734 16.44 30.47 10.87
CA GLY A 734 17.34 31.06 9.87
C GLY A 734 18.47 30.11 9.47
N SER A 735 19.19 30.45 8.40
CA SER A 735 20.25 29.61 7.81
C SER A 735 19.78 28.20 7.42
N GLY A 736 18.54 28.09 6.96
CA GLY A 736 17.95 26.81 6.52
C GLY A 736 17.52 25.88 7.66
N VAL A 737 17.61 26.29 8.93
CA VAL A 737 17.20 25.48 10.09
C VAL A 737 15.78 25.83 10.50
N SER A 738 14.92 24.84 10.65
CA SER A 738 13.59 24.96 11.25
C SER A 738 13.41 23.92 12.37
N GLY A 739 12.47 24.19 13.27
CA GLY A 739 12.09 23.27 14.34
C GLY A 739 10.58 23.25 14.52
N GLU A 740 10.06 22.09 14.82
CA GLU A 740 8.64 21.82 15.00
C GLU A 740 8.38 21.07 16.29
N ILE A 741 7.25 21.34 16.90
CA ILE A 741 6.63 20.51 17.92
C ILE A 741 5.34 20.00 17.35
N PHE A 742 5.11 18.69 17.44
CA PHE A 742 3.90 18.06 16.92
C PHE A 742 3.21 17.17 17.95
N ILE A 743 1.91 16.97 17.75
CA ILE A 743 1.09 16.03 18.49
C ILE A 743 0.27 15.26 17.44
N ASN A 744 0.66 14.04 17.18
CA ASN A 744 -0.14 13.13 16.34
C ASN A 744 -1.15 12.42 17.22
N ASN A 745 -2.36 12.16 16.70
CA ASN A 745 -3.47 11.59 17.45
C ASN A 745 -3.72 12.32 18.78
N ALA A 746 -3.88 13.63 18.73
CA ALA A 746 -3.95 14.49 19.93
C ALA A 746 -5.10 14.14 20.88
N ASN A 747 -6.15 13.56 20.38
CA ASN A 747 -7.30 13.08 21.15
C ASN A 747 -7.14 11.65 21.67
N ASP A 748 -5.98 11.00 21.45
CA ASP A 748 -5.64 9.63 21.85
C ASP A 748 -6.73 8.61 21.47
N THR A 749 -7.27 8.77 20.25
CA THR A 749 -8.29 7.88 19.72
C THR A 749 -7.69 6.51 19.39
N ARG A 750 -8.45 5.46 19.65
CA ARG A 750 -8.12 4.08 19.29
C ARG A 750 -9.13 3.58 18.26
N PRO A 751 -8.92 3.87 16.97
CA PRO A 751 -9.83 3.42 15.93
C PRO A 751 -9.75 1.91 15.79
N VAL A 752 -10.86 1.29 15.44
CA VAL A 752 -10.87 -0.09 14.95
C VAL A 752 -10.56 0.00 13.45
N LEU A 753 -9.33 -0.33 13.03
CA LEU A 753 -8.90 -0.30 11.63
C LEU A 753 -9.16 -1.62 10.92
N GLY A 754 -8.90 -2.73 11.59
CA GLY A 754 -9.25 -4.09 11.21
C GLY A 754 -9.88 -4.82 12.38
N LEU A 755 -10.76 -5.75 12.14
CA LEU A 755 -11.33 -6.64 13.14
C LEU A 755 -11.52 -8.02 12.52
N TYR A 756 -10.79 -8.97 13.05
CA TYR A 756 -10.73 -10.33 12.56
C TYR A 756 -11.19 -11.30 13.66
N ASP A 757 -11.86 -12.36 13.28
CA ASP A 757 -12.17 -13.47 14.17
C ASP A 757 -11.39 -14.70 13.68
N ASP A 758 -10.17 -14.84 14.17
CA ASP A 758 -9.32 -15.95 13.87
C ASP A 758 -9.51 -17.03 14.94
N PHE A 759 -10.25 -18.09 14.55
CA PHE A 759 -10.43 -19.30 15.39
C PHE A 759 -11.04 -19.00 16.77
N GLY A 760 -12.04 -18.10 16.81
CA GLY A 760 -12.68 -17.70 18.06
C GLY A 760 -11.85 -16.74 18.92
N ASP A 761 -10.74 -16.28 18.42
CA ASP A 761 -9.93 -15.21 18.98
C ASP A 761 -10.12 -13.93 18.16
N GLN A 762 -10.87 -12.98 18.72
CA GLN A 762 -11.09 -11.71 18.05
C GLN A 762 -9.87 -10.83 18.18
N ARG A 763 -9.29 -10.49 17.04
CA ARG A 763 -8.12 -9.61 16.92
C ARG A 763 -8.50 -8.27 16.31
N LEU A 764 -7.91 -7.22 16.84
CA LEU A 764 -8.22 -5.83 16.51
C LEU A 764 -6.94 -5.10 16.14
N THR A 765 -6.87 -4.53 14.94
CA THR A 765 -5.85 -3.54 14.59
C THR A 765 -6.29 -2.13 14.93
N SER A 766 -5.37 -1.32 15.41
CA SER A 766 -5.60 0.08 15.76
C SER A 766 -4.40 0.92 15.38
N SER A 767 -4.59 2.22 15.22
CA SER A 767 -3.48 3.15 15.03
C SER A 767 -2.64 3.28 16.31
N GLN A 768 -1.41 3.76 16.12
CA GLN A 768 -0.52 4.14 17.21
C GLN A 768 -1.24 5.13 18.16
N PRO A 769 -0.98 5.06 19.48
CA PRO A 769 -1.46 6.04 20.45
C PRO A 769 -0.99 7.46 20.13
N ARG A 770 -1.41 8.43 20.97
CA ARG A 770 -0.93 9.80 20.84
C ARG A 770 0.60 9.86 20.93
N VAL A 771 1.21 10.55 19.98
CA VAL A 771 2.65 10.84 19.95
C VAL A 771 2.86 12.33 20.13
N ILE A 772 3.72 12.71 21.07
CA ILE A 772 4.16 14.11 21.26
C ILE A 772 5.65 14.17 20.91
N GLY A 773 5.99 14.97 19.92
CA GLY A 773 7.35 14.95 19.40
C GLY A 773 7.91 16.30 19.01
N ILE A 774 9.18 16.27 18.68
CA ILE A 774 9.94 17.38 18.13
C ILE A 774 10.61 16.93 16.83
N ARG A 775 10.67 17.85 15.87
CA ARG A 775 11.37 17.66 14.60
C ARG A 775 12.32 18.83 14.35
N ILE A 776 13.51 18.53 13.89
CA ILE A 776 14.49 19.53 13.45
C ILE A 776 14.83 19.23 12.01
N ARG A 777 14.68 20.25 11.16
CA ARG A 777 14.93 20.18 9.74
C ARG A 777 16.01 21.19 9.33
N TYR A 778 16.85 20.77 8.42
CA TYR A 778 17.82 21.63 7.76
C TYR A 778 17.69 21.47 6.24
N LYS A 779 17.67 22.60 5.52
CA LYS A 779 17.71 22.65 4.05
C LYS A 779 18.69 23.73 3.59
N TYR A 780 19.51 23.37 2.61
CA TYR A 780 20.50 24.24 1.98
C TYR A 780 20.30 24.28 0.48
#